data_e910a3c04f870c1088608319f74f410b
#
_entry.id   e910a3c04f870c1088608319f74f410b
#
_cell.length_a   1.000
_cell.length_b   1.000
_cell.length_c   1.000
_cell.angle_alpha   90.00
_cell.angle_beta   90.00
_cell.angle_gamma   90.00
#
_symmetry.space_group_name_H-M   'P 1'
#
loop_
_entity.id
_entity.type
_entity.pdbx_description
1 polymer ?
#
loop_
_entity_poly.entity_id
_entity_poly.type
_entity_poly.pdbx_seq_one_letter_code
_entity_poly.pdbx_strand_id
1 'polypeptide(L)'
;MTFTKFFTRGLMVGAASVALSLAANADFAEATKGLEFKDGLVSTYVDHAKARVLLALDKPDENGIAGRYIYAAYLTGGLGSNPVGLDRSVPAGGEIIAFRRMGNKVVAMVENHNFRATADSTAERRAVETSFAQSIIWSGDIMEEDAETGRLLVDFSSFLTRDAVGVAARLKGRGEGSFSLVKDRSLVDTKAAFMFPENGEFDAYVTFATDKPGREVRQTTPVPEAVTLIAHTTLIKLPDAGYQTRLYDDRAALIGMTYVDMSAPLAGDTVVRLARRFRLEKDENGKVKNPIKFYIDNGAPEPIRGALLEGGMWWADAFAAAGYPGGYTVEVLPEGVHPLDARYNVVNWVHRATRGWSYGAAVSDPRTGEVLRGVVLLGSLRVRQDIKIFEALAGAEKTGTGAADDPVELALARIRQLSAHEIGHALGFAHNMGASTYDERASVMDYPAPDVRANEDGTLDFSHAYGVGIGTWDKWTAKFLYGDYNGKPDAEAQAELIREADAHGHLYVSDPDSRSVSTGHARGAVWDTGSDPLASLENTLKVRRIALDRFGMDNLRDGEALTALQTKIVPLYLYHRYQLDAAAKSLGGMDFVYRHEGDGRPAPTVVPWERQEKALSLILETLSPEALDVKDEVLMTLSPLGYSDGDPQFGREAFDGAGRPAFDLMQAASSAAALSFDALLAPERLVRLDAQGDASAEHPGLGFVLSRTSNSLMDFSKGEDATQQGLRELVASLYAERLIGLTFGEDVAPAVRLETRAALMGLKAKAEKLKRSNAHFASGLIARIGDAMARARTPAVKEPAAATVPPGSPIGSELGEACWHCDTGTE
;
A
#
# COMPACT_ATOMS: atom_id res chain seq x y z
N MET A 1 -78.73 41.80 11.22
CA MET A 1 -77.85 41.23 12.29
C MET A 1 -77.17 39.98 11.73
N THR A 2 -76.09 40.06 10.92
CA THR A 2 -75.30 38.91 10.56
C THR A 2 -74.12 39.31 9.64
N PHE A 3 -73.42 40.39 9.91
CA PHE A 3 -72.21 40.75 9.07
C PHE A 3 -71.03 41.15 9.91
N THR A 4 -71.04 40.99 11.25
CA THR A 4 -69.91 41.46 12.07
C THR A 4 -69.05 40.30 12.64
N LYS A 5 -69.33 39.04 12.32
CA LYS A 5 -68.56 37.88 12.87
C LYS A 5 -67.54 37.25 11.89
N PHE A 6 -67.57 37.65 10.63
CA PHE A 6 -66.61 37.10 9.63
C PHE A 6 -65.27 37.89 9.48
N PHE A 7 -65.30 39.19 9.87
CA PHE A 7 -64.07 40.03 9.75
C PHE A 7 -63.05 39.85 10.88
N THR A 8 -63.50 39.39 12.04
CA THR A 8 -62.62 39.20 13.19
C THR A 8 -61.86 37.87 13.19
N ARG A 9 -62.33 36.84 12.43
CA ARG A 9 -61.60 35.59 12.29
C ARG A 9 -60.44 35.63 11.23
N GLY A 10 -60.60 36.46 10.21
CA GLY A 10 -59.54 36.64 9.17
C GLY A 10 -58.33 37.42 9.67
N LEU A 11 -58.58 38.43 10.54
CA LEU A 11 -57.47 39.22 11.11
C LEU A 11 -56.64 38.43 12.19
N MET A 12 -57.32 37.55 12.96
CA MET A 12 -56.55 36.72 13.93
C MET A 12 -55.72 35.61 13.29
N VAL A 13 -56.17 35.05 12.14
CA VAL A 13 -55.38 34.04 11.46
C VAL A 13 -54.18 34.69 10.75
N GLY A 14 -54.33 35.86 10.17
CA GLY A 14 -53.23 36.59 9.58
C GLY A 14 -52.17 37.09 10.61
N ALA A 15 -52.65 37.60 11.76
CA ALA A 15 -51.77 38.05 12.82
C ALA A 15 -51.04 36.86 13.54
N ALA A 16 -51.71 35.72 13.67
CA ALA A 16 -51.08 34.53 14.23
C ALA A 16 -50.06 33.88 13.29
N SER A 17 -50.30 33.89 11.96
CA SER A 17 -49.32 33.38 10.97
C SER A 17 -48.10 34.30 10.86
N VAL A 18 -48.26 35.60 10.89
CA VAL A 18 -47.15 36.57 10.88
C VAL A 18 -46.39 36.55 12.21
N ALA A 19 -47.06 36.38 13.34
CA ALA A 19 -46.43 36.27 14.66
C ALA A 19 -45.68 34.93 14.80
N LEU A 20 -46.20 33.81 14.24
CA LEU A 20 -45.50 32.53 14.20
C LEU A 20 -44.27 32.57 13.28
N SER A 21 -44.30 33.21 12.12
CA SER A 21 -43.15 33.36 11.23
C SER A 21 -42.07 34.29 11.82
N LEU A 22 -42.46 35.37 12.48
CA LEU A 22 -41.55 36.27 13.18
C LEU A 22 -40.92 35.63 14.44
N ALA A 23 -41.67 34.78 15.17
CA ALA A 23 -41.13 34.02 16.28
C ALA A 23 -40.12 32.95 15.81
N ALA A 24 -40.40 32.22 14.73
CA ALA A 24 -39.52 31.20 14.20
C ALA A 24 -38.19 31.78 13.65
N ASN A 25 -38.22 32.97 13.02
CA ASN A 25 -37.01 33.68 12.60
C ASN A 25 -36.22 34.22 13.81
N ALA A 26 -36.88 34.61 14.85
CA ALA A 26 -36.24 35.05 16.11
C ALA A 26 -35.51 33.87 16.79
N ASP A 27 -36.09 32.66 16.73
CA ASP A 27 -35.51 31.44 17.32
C ASP A 27 -34.23 30.96 16.61
N PHE A 28 -34.17 30.93 15.26
CA PHE A 28 -32.94 30.59 14.52
C PHE A 28 -31.84 31.64 14.77
N ALA A 29 -32.15 32.92 14.71
CA ALA A 29 -31.21 34.01 14.98
C ALA A 29 -30.70 33.99 16.42
N GLU A 30 -31.59 33.67 17.41
CA GLU A 30 -31.20 33.56 18.82
C GLU A 30 -30.35 32.29 19.06
N ALA A 31 -30.63 31.17 18.40
CA ALA A 31 -29.86 29.93 18.50
C ALA A 31 -28.41 30.07 17.96
N THR A 32 -28.21 30.96 17.01
CA THR A 32 -26.86 31.22 16.38
C THR A 32 -26.20 32.49 16.94
N LYS A 33 -26.83 33.22 17.81
CA LYS A 33 -26.35 34.49 18.36
C LYS A 33 -25.06 34.34 19.14
N GLY A 34 -24.05 35.12 18.73
CA GLY A 34 -22.73 35.14 19.38
C GLY A 34 -21.82 33.95 18.98
N LEU A 35 -22.26 33.09 18.10
CA LEU A 35 -21.44 32.05 17.51
C LEU A 35 -20.60 32.61 16.36
N GLU A 36 -19.41 32.04 16.12
CA GLU A 36 -18.60 32.37 14.94
C GLU A 36 -19.27 31.78 13.70
N PHE A 37 -19.61 32.62 12.73
CA PHE A 37 -20.14 32.19 11.45
C PHE A 37 -19.01 31.93 10.43
N LYS A 38 -19.04 30.79 9.76
CA LYS A 38 -18.13 30.41 8.66
C LYS A 38 -18.96 30.14 7.41
N ASP A 39 -18.72 30.97 6.39
CA ASP A 39 -19.32 30.82 5.08
C ASP A 39 -18.46 29.93 4.17
N GLY A 40 -19.09 29.17 3.29
CA GLY A 40 -18.43 28.27 2.32
C GLY A 40 -19.38 27.20 1.80
N LEU A 41 -18.89 25.94 1.64
CA LEU A 41 -19.68 24.84 1.09
C LEU A 41 -20.99 24.63 1.84
N VAL A 42 -20.98 24.71 3.16
CA VAL A 42 -22.16 24.63 4.03
C VAL A 42 -22.06 25.70 5.14
N SER A 43 -23.12 26.47 5.34
CA SER A 43 -23.16 27.48 6.38
C SER A 43 -22.94 26.84 7.76
N THR A 44 -21.89 27.24 8.47
CA THR A 44 -21.44 26.63 9.72
C THR A 44 -21.34 27.66 10.83
N TYR A 45 -21.80 27.30 12.03
CA TYR A 45 -21.68 28.12 13.23
C TYR A 45 -20.85 27.38 14.28
N VAL A 46 -19.85 28.07 14.85
CA VAL A 46 -18.91 27.50 15.80
C VAL A 46 -19.15 28.09 17.20
N ASP A 47 -19.46 27.24 18.15
CA ASP A 47 -19.65 27.58 19.58
C ASP A 47 -18.37 27.20 20.35
N HIS A 48 -17.42 28.13 20.44
CA HIS A 48 -16.18 27.91 21.16
C HIS A 48 -16.35 27.63 22.65
N ALA A 49 -17.38 28.22 23.27
CA ALA A 49 -17.63 28.05 24.69
C ALA A 49 -18.12 26.64 25.06
N LYS A 50 -18.85 26.00 24.16
CA LYS A 50 -19.41 24.65 24.36
C LYS A 50 -18.69 23.56 23.53
N ALA A 51 -17.61 23.91 22.83
CA ALA A 51 -16.91 23.02 21.90
C ALA A 51 -17.86 22.33 20.90
N ARG A 52 -18.73 23.11 20.23
CA ARG A 52 -19.73 22.60 19.29
C ARG A 52 -19.58 23.20 17.90
N VAL A 53 -19.99 22.44 16.91
CA VAL A 53 -20.16 22.86 15.51
C VAL A 53 -21.60 22.59 15.10
N LEU A 54 -22.28 23.64 14.63
CA LEU A 54 -23.65 23.56 14.11
C LEU A 54 -23.60 23.76 12.59
N LEU A 55 -24.34 22.95 11.84
CA LEU A 55 -24.52 23.12 10.40
C LEU A 55 -25.93 23.67 10.13
N ALA A 56 -25.98 24.66 9.24
CA ALA A 56 -27.25 25.12 8.65
C ALA A 56 -27.35 24.49 7.24
N LEU A 57 -27.97 23.32 7.20
CA LEU A 57 -28.22 22.56 5.97
C LEU A 57 -29.28 23.23 5.11
N ASP A 58 -29.26 22.99 3.81
CA ASP A 58 -30.22 23.57 2.87
C ASP A 58 -31.66 23.10 3.16
N LYS A 59 -32.64 23.81 2.60
CA LYS A 59 -34.03 23.37 2.60
C LYS A 59 -34.13 21.96 1.98
N PRO A 60 -34.75 20.98 2.67
CA PRO A 60 -34.91 19.64 2.11
C PRO A 60 -35.68 19.66 0.79
N ASP A 61 -35.19 18.87 -0.17
CA ASP A 61 -35.89 18.61 -1.42
C ASP A 61 -37.17 17.73 -1.21
N GLU A 62 -37.83 17.34 -2.30
CA GLU A 62 -39.00 16.48 -2.28
C GLU A 62 -38.76 15.10 -1.69
N ASN A 63 -37.51 14.62 -1.68
CA ASN A 63 -37.05 13.36 -1.07
C ASN A 63 -36.57 13.54 0.38
N GLY A 64 -36.64 14.76 0.90
CA GLY A 64 -36.19 15.14 2.23
C GLY A 64 -34.67 15.37 2.32
N ILE A 65 -33.94 15.48 1.22
CA ILE A 65 -32.48 15.65 1.23
C ILE A 65 -32.16 17.14 1.37
N ALA A 66 -31.38 17.46 2.42
CA ALA A 66 -30.93 18.79 2.77
C ALA A 66 -29.46 19.06 2.39
N GLY A 67 -28.82 18.11 1.73
CA GLY A 67 -27.45 18.23 1.21
C GLY A 67 -26.85 16.87 0.87
N ARG A 68 -26.03 16.86 -0.18
CA ARG A 68 -25.21 15.71 -0.58
C ARG A 68 -23.77 16.14 -0.79
N TYR A 69 -22.85 15.35 -0.28
CA TYR A 69 -21.40 15.64 -0.34
C TYR A 69 -20.62 14.35 -0.56
N ILE A 70 -19.42 14.46 -1.11
CA ILE A 70 -18.43 13.41 -0.98
C ILE A 70 -17.84 13.50 0.42
N TYR A 71 -17.88 12.40 1.14
CA TYR A 71 -17.46 12.27 2.53
C TYR A 71 -16.25 11.34 2.63
N ALA A 72 -15.27 11.74 3.41
CA ALA A 72 -14.20 10.88 3.87
C ALA A 72 -13.85 11.19 5.34
N ALA A 73 -13.37 10.16 6.06
CA ALA A 73 -12.86 10.30 7.42
C ALA A 73 -11.44 9.70 7.50
N TYR A 74 -10.52 10.40 8.15
CA TYR A 74 -9.14 9.99 8.33
C TYR A 74 -8.52 10.62 9.58
N LEU A 75 -7.22 10.47 9.82
CA LEU A 75 -6.54 11.05 10.98
C LEU A 75 -5.62 12.21 10.54
N THR A 76 -5.80 13.40 11.11
CA THR A 76 -4.84 14.51 11.00
C THR A 76 -3.82 14.49 12.15
N GLY A 77 -4.15 13.84 13.27
CA GLY A 77 -3.23 13.51 14.36
C GLY A 77 -3.36 12.04 14.72
N GLY A 78 -2.34 11.26 14.40
CA GLY A 78 -2.34 9.80 14.55
C GLY A 78 -1.43 9.29 15.66
N LEU A 79 -1.31 7.97 15.77
CA LEU A 79 -0.48 7.26 16.73
C LEU A 79 1.03 7.37 16.40
N GLY A 80 1.38 7.69 15.15
CA GLY A 80 2.76 7.74 14.70
C GLY A 80 3.43 6.37 14.52
N SER A 81 2.65 5.28 14.53
CA SER A 81 3.13 3.90 14.32
C SER A 81 2.56 3.31 13.03
N ASN A 82 3.41 3.15 12.02
CA ASN A 82 3.02 2.53 10.75
C ASN A 82 2.58 1.05 10.90
N PRO A 83 3.21 0.21 11.77
CA PRO A 83 2.74 -1.15 12.01
C PRO A 83 1.28 -1.27 12.45
N VAL A 84 0.77 -0.27 13.17
CA VAL A 84 -0.66 -0.22 13.57
C VAL A 84 -1.53 0.33 12.43
N GLY A 85 -1.00 1.22 11.60
CA GLY A 85 -1.73 1.86 10.51
C GLY A 85 -2.72 2.93 10.99
N LEU A 86 -2.46 3.56 12.13
CA LEU A 86 -3.21 4.69 12.71
C LEU A 86 -2.32 5.92 12.84
N ASP A 87 -1.44 6.14 11.89
CA ASP A 87 -0.65 7.36 11.80
C ASP A 87 -1.42 8.48 11.07
N ARG A 88 -0.86 9.69 11.06
CA ARG A 88 -1.38 10.78 10.23
C ARG A 88 -1.54 10.26 8.81
N SER A 89 -2.73 10.37 8.27
CA SER A 89 -3.12 9.80 6.97
C SER A 89 -3.71 10.88 6.07
N VAL A 90 -4.22 10.44 4.93
CA VAL A 90 -4.83 11.26 3.91
C VAL A 90 -6.18 10.64 3.51
N PRO A 91 -7.13 11.42 3.01
CA PRO A 91 -8.37 10.87 2.49
C PRO A 91 -8.07 9.98 1.28
N ALA A 92 -8.67 8.79 1.27
CA ALA A 92 -8.62 7.87 0.14
C ALA A 92 -10.03 7.41 -0.20
N GLY A 93 -10.36 7.33 -1.49
CA GLY A 93 -11.71 6.98 -1.94
C GLY A 93 -12.66 8.15 -1.84
N GLY A 94 -13.82 7.95 -1.27
CA GLY A 94 -14.90 8.92 -1.07
C GLY A 94 -16.25 8.22 -1.21
N GLU A 95 -17.12 8.46 -0.23
CA GLU A 95 -18.49 7.96 -0.24
C GLU A 95 -19.44 9.13 -0.43
N ILE A 96 -20.62 8.93 -1.04
CA ILE A 96 -21.63 9.97 -1.06
C ILE A 96 -22.46 9.87 0.22
N ILE A 97 -22.43 10.94 0.99
CA ILE A 97 -23.28 11.12 2.17
C ILE A 97 -24.42 12.07 1.87
N ALA A 98 -25.65 11.65 2.20
CA ALA A 98 -26.84 12.47 2.12
C ALA A 98 -27.36 12.82 3.53
N PHE A 99 -27.54 14.11 3.79
CA PHE A 99 -28.24 14.58 4.98
C PHE A 99 -29.73 14.64 4.69
N ARG A 100 -30.48 13.72 5.28
CA ARG A 100 -31.92 13.57 5.00
C ARG A 100 -32.74 13.86 6.23
N ARG A 101 -33.79 14.70 6.05
CA ARG A 101 -34.79 14.94 7.07
C ARG A 101 -35.70 13.71 7.27
N MET A 102 -35.87 13.27 8.51
CA MET A 102 -36.78 12.22 8.92
C MET A 102 -37.54 12.70 10.17
N GLY A 103 -38.71 13.28 9.96
CA GLY A 103 -39.50 13.93 11.03
C GLY A 103 -38.78 15.17 11.57
N ASN A 104 -38.45 15.16 12.88
CA ASN A 104 -37.71 16.22 13.56
C ASN A 104 -36.20 15.95 13.64
N LYS A 105 -35.70 14.99 12.88
CA LYS A 105 -34.28 14.64 12.82
C LYS A 105 -33.72 14.82 11.43
N VAL A 106 -32.38 15.04 11.38
CA VAL A 106 -31.58 14.83 10.20
C VAL A 106 -30.75 13.55 10.39
N VAL A 107 -30.76 12.67 9.41
CA VAL A 107 -29.90 11.50 9.37
C VAL A 107 -28.79 11.69 8.35
N ALA A 108 -27.57 11.25 8.65
CA ALA A 108 -26.47 11.15 7.71
C ALA A 108 -26.44 9.73 7.15
N MET A 109 -26.75 9.60 5.87
CA MET A 109 -26.88 8.33 5.18
C MET A 109 -25.86 8.21 4.09
N VAL A 110 -25.03 7.15 4.13
CA VAL A 110 -24.11 6.78 3.05
C VAL A 110 -24.90 6.03 2.00
N GLU A 111 -24.88 6.56 0.77
CA GLU A 111 -25.57 6.00 -0.38
C GLU A 111 -24.78 4.81 -0.95
N ASN A 112 -25.49 3.74 -1.33
CA ASN A 112 -24.88 2.56 -1.93
C ASN A 112 -24.77 2.75 -3.45
N HIS A 113 -23.58 3.05 -3.93
CA HIS A 113 -23.27 3.20 -5.36
C HIS A 113 -22.58 1.96 -5.96
N ASN A 114 -22.41 0.88 -5.21
CA ASN A 114 -21.83 -0.36 -5.71
C ASN A 114 -22.83 -1.15 -6.58
N PHE A 115 -24.13 -0.93 -6.37
CA PHE A 115 -25.21 -1.56 -7.14
C PHE A 115 -26.11 -0.47 -7.74
N ARG A 116 -26.29 -0.51 -9.05
CA ARG A 116 -27.01 0.54 -9.81
C ARG A 116 -27.96 -0.06 -10.81
N ALA A 117 -28.90 0.75 -11.28
CA ALA A 117 -29.61 0.55 -12.53
C ALA A 117 -29.39 1.79 -13.39
N THR A 118 -28.70 1.62 -14.52
CA THR A 118 -28.41 2.71 -15.47
C THR A 118 -29.52 2.89 -16.50
N ALA A 119 -30.47 1.95 -16.60
CA ALA A 119 -31.65 2.07 -17.45
C ALA A 119 -32.53 3.27 -17.08
N ASP A 120 -33.26 3.81 -18.04
CA ASP A 120 -34.20 4.93 -17.87
C ASP A 120 -35.42 4.56 -17.02
N SER A 121 -35.67 3.27 -16.81
CA SER A 121 -36.81 2.76 -16.04
C SER A 121 -36.73 3.11 -14.57
N THR A 122 -37.66 3.95 -14.09
CA THR A 122 -37.77 4.28 -12.65
C THR A 122 -38.15 3.06 -11.79
N ALA A 123 -38.82 2.06 -12.37
CA ALA A 123 -39.18 0.84 -11.67
C ALA A 123 -37.93 -0.04 -11.43
N GLU A 124 -37.03 -0.15 -12.38
CA GLU A 124 -35.76 -0.88 -12.22
C GLU A 124 -34.85 -0.18 -11.20
N ARG A 125 -34.69 1.15 -11.28
CA ARG A 125 -33.93 1.91 -10.28
C ARG A 125 -34.45 1.66 -8.87
N ARG A 126 -35.79 1.77 -8.68
CA ARG A 126 -36.42 1.49 -7.39
C ARG A 126 -36.21 0.03 -6.94
N ALA A 127 -36.27 -0.94 -7.87
CA ALA A 127 -36.03 -2.34 -7.53
C ALA A 127 -34.59 -2.55 -6.99
N VAL A 128 -33.58 -1.90 -7.59
CA VAL A 128 -32.18 -1.95 -7.11
C VAL A 128 -32.05 -1.26 -5.75
N GLU A 129 -32.56 -0.02 -5.61
CA GLU A 129 -32.51 0.75 -4.35
C GLU A 129 -33.17 0.01 -3.17
N THR A 130 -34.21 -0.78 -3.43
CA THR A 130 -34.87 -1.58 -2.38
C THR A 130 -34.24 -2.93 -2.12
N SER A 131 -33.36 -3.40 -3.01
CA SER A 131 -32.65 -4.69 -2.90
C SER A 131 -31.34 -4.58 -2.11
N PHE A 132 -30.71 -3.40 -2.09
CA PHE A 132 -29.41 -3.20 -1.48
C PHE A 132 -29.49 -2.14 -0.37
N ALA A 133 -28.90 -2.46 0.79
CA ALA A 133 -28.94 -1.62 1.96
C ALA A 133 -28.14 -0.31 1.77
N GLN A 134 -28.66 0.76 2.35
CA GLN A 134 -27.93 2.01 2.62
C GLN A 134 -27.54 2.05 4.09
N SER A 135 -26.61 2.94 4.48
CA SER A 135 -26.11 2.99 5.85
C SER A 135 -26.39 4.34 6.51
N ILE A 136 -27.26 4.37 7.50
CA ILE A 136 -27.42 5.54 8.37
C ILE A 136 -26.30 5.46 9.42
N ILE A 137 -25.33 6.37 9.34
CA ILE A 137 -24.16 6.41 10.21
C ILE A 137 -24.25 7.40 11.35
N TRP A 138 -25.30 8.26 11.35
CA TRP A 138 -25.57 9.24 12.40
C TRP A 138 -26.98 9.80 12.27
N SER A 139 -27.50 10.34 13.40
CA SER A 139 -28.67 11.17 13.41
C SER A 139 -28.57 12.29 14.46
N GLY A 140 -29.06 13.49 14.14
CA GLY A 140 -29.16 14.63 15.04
C GLY A 140 -30.58 15.21 15.06
N ASP A 141 -30.98 15.82 16.17
CA ASP A 141 -32.23 16.54 16.24
C ASP A 141 -32.10 17.87 15.46
N ILE A 142 -33.16 18.26 14.76
CA ILE A 142 -33.29 19.61 14.20
C ILE A 142 -33.50 20.55 15.38
N MET A 143 -32.53 21.44 15.59
CA MET A 143 -32.55 22.43 16.65
C MET A 143 -33.56 23.54 16.32
N GLU A 144 -33.41 24.06 15.09
CA GLU A 144 -34.27 25.14 14.57
C GLU A 144 -34.43 24.96 13.05
N GLU A 145 -35.58 25.45 12.54
CA GLU A 145 -35.86 25.56 11.12
C GLU A 145 -36.09 27.03 10.76
N ASP A 146 -35.28 27.54 9.82
CA ASP A 146 -35.42 28.92 9.35
C ASP A 146 -36.76 29.07 8.56
N ALA A 147 -37.70 29.85 9.07
CA ALA A 147 -39.03 30.02 8.51
C ALA A 147 -39.04 30.68 7.12
N GLU A 148 -38.01 31.47 6.76
CA GLU A 148 -37.92 32.14 5.44
C GLU A 148 -37.24 31.27 4.41
N THR A 149 -36.12 30.67 4.76
CA THR A 149 -35.30 29.89 3.83
C THR A 149 -35.55 28.39 3.86
N GLY A 150 -36.16 27.89 4.96
CA GLY A 150 -36.40 26.47 5.19
C GLY A 150 -35.12 25.69 5.54
N ARG A 151 -34.01 26.37 5.86
CA ARG A 151 -32.74 25.73 6.27
C ARG A 151 -32.90 25.08 7.64
N LEU A 152 -32.15 23.98 7.84
CA LEU A 152 -32.21 23.19 9.07
C LEU A 152 -30.91 23.39 9.89
N LEU A 153 -31.04 23.87 11.12
CA LEU A 153 -29.90 23.95 12.05
C LEU A 153 -29.79 22.65 12.85
N VAL A 154 -28.61 22.01 12.80
CA VAL A 154 -28.35 20.78 13.51
C VAL A 154 -27.00 20.83 14.26
N ASP A 155 -26.92 20.21 15.45
CA ASP A 155 -25.64 20.04 16.16
C ASP A 155 -24.88 18.86 15.57
N PHE A 156 -23.79 19.18 14.86
CA PHE A 156 -22.95 18.22 14.15
C PHE A 156 -21.83 17.61 15.01
N SER A 157 -21.65 18.09 16.24
CA SER A 157 -20.52 17.71 17.10
C SER A 157 -20.46 16.21 17.39
N SER A 158 -21.61 15.56 17.60
CA SER A 158 -21.65 14.12 17.83
C SER A 158 -21.37 13.28 16.58
N PHE A 159 -21.53 13.84 15.38
CA PHE A 159 -21.06 13.23 14.15
C PHE A 159 -19.52 13.22 14.08
N LEU A 160 -18.88 14.30 14.48
CA LEU A 160 -17.43 14.48 14.42
C LEU A 160 -16.68 13.65 15.46
N THR A 161 -17.29 13.42 16.64
CA THR A 161 -16.64 12.73 17.77
C THR A 161 -16.87 11.22 17.82
N ARG A 162 -17.46 10.62 16.77
CA ARG A 162 -17.58 9.15 16.67
C ARG A 162 -16.26 8.49 16.22
N ASP A 163 -16.13 7.17 16.42
CA ASP A 163 -15.03 6.37 15.85
C ASP A 163 -15.26 6.14 14.33
N ALA A 164 -15.07 7.21 13.55
CA ALA A 164 -15.33 7.20 12.11
C ALA A 164 -14.26 6.44 11.32
N VAL A 165 -13.06 6.26 11.90
CA VAL A 165 -11.89 5.65 11.25
C VAL A 165 -11.71 4.19 11.68
N GLY A 166 -12.52 3.69 12.61
CA GLY A 166 -12.44 2.32 13.11
C GLY A 166 -11.23 2.06 14.01
N VAL A 167 -10.81 3.07 14.78
CA VAL A 167 -9.61 3.02 15.65
C VAL A 167 -9.67 1.84 16.60
N ALA A 168 -10.79 1.62 17.27
CA ALA A 168 -10.94 0.53 18.24
C ALA A 168 -10.78 -0.86 17.59
N ALA A 169 -11.37 -1.05 16.41
CA ALA A 169 -11.24 -2.30 15.64
C ALA A 169 -9.81 -2.52 15.15
N ARG A 170 -9.15 -1.46 14.66
CA ARG A 170 -7.77 -1.51 14.17
C ARG A 170 -6.79 -1.87 15.28
N LEU A 171 -6.86 -1.22 16.44
CA LEU A 171 -6.00 -1.52 17.59
C LEU A 171 -6.18 -2.99 18.04
N LYS A 172 -7.43 -3.46 18.12
CA LYS A 172 -7.72 -4.85 18.46
C LYS A 172 -7.17 -5.84 17.43
N GLY A 173 -7.37 -5.58 16.14
CA GLY A 173 -6.89 -6.41 15.03
C GLY A 173 -5.35 -6.52 14.96
N ARG A 174 -4.65 -5.48 15.43
CA ARG A 174 -3.17 -5.47 15.49
C ARG A 174 -2.59 -5.96 16.83
N GLY A 175 -3.44 -6.48 17.73
CA GLY A 175 -2.98 -7.01 19.04
C GLY A 175 -2.59 -5.92 20.04
N GLU A 176 -2.97 -4.67 19.80
CA GLU A 176 -2.62 -3.52 20.65
C GLU A 176 -3.57 -3.35 21.87
N GLY A 177 -4.57 -4.20 21.99
CA GLY A 177 -5.54 -4.21 23.07
C GLY A 177 -6.96 -3.86 22.65
N SER A 178 -7.92 -4.09 23.54
CA SER A 178 -9.33 -3.74 23.30
C SER A 178 -9.61 -2.36 23.87
N PHE A 179 -9.68 -1.38 22.97
CA PHE A 179 -9.97 0.01 23.30
C PHE A 179 -11.43 0.34 23.09
N SER A 180 -11.95 1.27 23.89
CA SER A 180 -13.30 1.82 23.76
C SER A 180 -13.27 3.34 23.70
N LEU A 181 -14.12 3.94 22.86
CA LEU A 181 -14.28 5.39 22.76
C LEU A 181 -14.82 5.96 24.07
N VAL A 182 -14.17 7.01 24.59
CA VAL A 182 -14.55 7.72 25.82
C VAL A 182 -15.18 9.05 25.46
N LYS A 183 -16.53 9.09 25.44
CA LYS A 183 -17.31 10.22 24.94
C LYS A 183 -17.08 11.53 25.69
N ASP A 184 -16.94 11.51 27.00
CA ASP A 184 -16.70 12.68 27.85
C ASP A 184 -15.29 13.27 27.73
N ARG A 185 -14.37 12.53 27.08
CA ARG A 185 -13.01 12.98 26.72
C ARG A 185 -12.83 13.12 25.19
N SER A 186 -13.93 13.18 24.44
CA SER A 186 -13.89 13.35 22.97
C SER A 186 -14.64 14.64 22.61
N LEU A 187 -13.94 15.58 21.99
CA LEU A 187 -14.41 16.95 21.78
C LEU A 187 -14.05 17.45 20.38
N VAL A 188 -14.92 18.28 19.82
CA VAL A 188 -14.61 18.97 18.54
C VAL A 188 -13.51 20.01 18.77
N ASP A 189 -12.53 20.05 17.85
CA ASP A 189 -11.58 21.17 17.78
C ASP A 189 -12.24 22.33 17.04
N THR A 190 -12.81 23.27 17.78
CA THR A 190 -13.51 24.42 17.19
C THR A 190 -12.58 25.39 16.44
N LYS A 191 -11.24 25.29 16.62
CA LYS A 191 -10.27 26.10 15.86
C LYS A 191 -9.95 25.47 14.51
N ALA A 192 -10.20 24.15 14.38
CA ALA A 192 -9.96 23.38 13.17
C ALA A 192 -11.28 23.02 12.44
N ALA A 193 -12.27 23.90 12.51
CA ALA A 193 -13.45 23.86 11.66
C ALA A 193 -13.25 24.87 10.52
N PHE A 194 -12.92 24.40 9.31
CA PHE A 194 -12.63 25.25 8.15
C PHE A 194 -13.73 25.09 7.10
N MET A 195 -14.16 26.24 6.52
CA MET A 195 -15.09 26.25 5.40
C MET A 195 -14.39 26.89 4.20
N PHE A 196 -14.36 26.13 3.10
CA PHE A 196 -13.88 26.59 1.80
C PHE A 196 -15.04 26.58 0.80
N PRO A 197 -14.90 27.20 -0.38
CA PRO A 197 -15.97 27.21 -1.38
C PRO A 197 -16.39 25.81 -1.86
N GLU A 198 -15.48 24.83 -1.84
CA GLU A 198 -15.73 23.50 -2.37
C GLU A 198 -15.66 22.38 -1.31
N ASN A 199 -15.27 22.71 -0.06
CA ASN A 199 -15.21 21.72 1.02
C ASN A 199 -15.39 22.32 2.42
N GLY A 200 -15.84 21.46 3.35
CA GLY A 200 -15.85 21.70 4.79
C GLY A 200 -14.99 20.68 5.50
N GLU A 201 -14.12 21.15 6.41
CA GLU A 201 -13.10 20.35 7.08
C GLU A 201 -13.20 20.50 8.58
N PHE A 202 -13.22 19.40 9.32
CA PHE A 202 -13.46 19.39 10.76
C PHE A 202 -12.54 18.41 11.47
N ASP A 203 -11.85 18.88 12.52
CA ASP A 203 -11.10 18.02 13.44
C ASP A 203 -11.87 17.79 14.74
N ALA A 204 -11.71 16.58 15.29
CA ALA A 204 -12.15 16.24 16.62
C ALA A 204 -11.12 15.41 17.37
N TYR A 205 -10.85 15.77 18.62
CA TYR A 205 -10.08 14.92 19.53
C TYR A 205 -10.97 13.74 19.94
N VAL A 206 -10.55 12.52 19.61
CA VAL A 206 -11.24 11.29 19.97
C VAL A 206 -10.34 10.47 20.89
N THR A 207 -10.82 10.17 22.10
CA THR A 207 -10.05 9.47 23.13
C THR A 207 -10.55 8.05 23.29
N PHE A 208 -9.63 7.10 23.26
CA PHE A 208 -9.87 5.68 23.46
C PHE A 208 -9.16 5.20 24.71
N ALA A 209 -9.79 4.31 25.50
CA ALA A 209 -9.21 3.78 26.73
C ALA A 209 -9.22 2.26 26.76
N THR A 210 -8.18 1.70 27.43
CA THR A 210 -8.03 0.27 27.72
C THR A 210 -7.26 0.10 29.05
N ASP A 211 -7.36 -1.06 29.66
CA ASP A 211 -6.53 -1.47 30.80
C ASP A 211 -5.28 -2.29 30.38
N LYS A 212 -5.21 -2.68 29.09
CA LYS A 212 -4.17 -3.57 28.55
C LYS A 212 -3.63 -3.09 27.20
N PRO A 213 -2.89 -1.96 27.19
CA PRO A 213 -2.32 -1.46 25.93
C PRO A 213 -1.19 -2.38 25.43
N GLY A 214 -1.06 -2.47 24.09
CA GLY A 214 -0.01 -3.21 23.42
C GLY A 214 1.32 -2.45 23.31
N ARG A 215 2.27 -3.05 22.59
CA ARG A 215 3.65 -2.55 22.51
C ARG A 215 3.75 -1.22 21.76
N GLU A 216 3.12 -1.12 20.62
CA GLU A 216 3.21 0.09 19.76
C GLU A 216 2.60 1.30 20.46
N VAL A 217 1.44 1.11 21.09
CA VAL A 217 0.78 2.17 21.87
C VAL A 217 1.68 2.64 23.03
N ARG A 218 2.31 1.72 23.78
CA ARG A 218 3.23 2.08 24.86
C ARG A 218 4.46 2.87 24.39
N GLN A 219 4.90 2.65 23.17
CA GLN A 219 6.09 3.32 22.64
C GLN A 219 5.79 4.70 22.03
N THR A 220 4.52 4.97 21.69
CA THR A 220 4.14 6.17 20.93
C THR A 220 3.25 7.13 21.71
N THR A 221 2.72 6.73 22.87
CA THR A 221 1.80 7.57 23.65
C THR A 221 2.33 7.83 25.06
N PRO A 222 2.11 9.04 25.61
CA PRO A 222 2.58 9.36 26.96
C PRO A 222 1.81 8.62 28.07
N VAL A 223 0.52 8.28 27.83
CA VAL A 223 -0.35 7.49 28.72
C VAL A 223 -1.00 6.39 27.90
N PRO A 224 -0.40 5.18 27.86
CA PRO A 224 -0.86 4.13 26.96
C PRO A 224 -2.29 3.64 27.17
N GLU A 225 -2.83 3.82 28.38
CA GLU A 225 -4.21 3.48 28.74
C GLU A 225 -5.24 4.47 28.20
N ALA A 226 -4.80 5.63 27.68
CA ALA A 226 -5.65 6.72 27.21
C ALA A 226 -5.07 7.37 25.94
N VAL A 227 -5.38 6.79 24.81
CA VAL A 227 -4.92 7.28 23.49
C VAL A 227 -5.90 8.31 22.95
N THR A 228 -5.43 9.53 22.69
CA THR A 228 -6.19 10.56 22.00
C THR A 228 -5.62 10.80 20.62
N LEU A 229 -6.47 10.65 19.59
CA LEU A 229 -6.16 10.90 18.19
C LEU A 229 -6.97 12.08 17.69
N ILE A 230 -6.57 12.69 16.57
CA ILE A 230 -7.35 13.73 15.91
C ILE A 230 -8.04 13.09 14.70
N ALA A 231 -9.33 12.81 14.84
CA ALA A 231 -10.17 12.36 13.74
C ALA A 231 -10.57 13.56 12.88
N HIS A 232 -10.42 13.41 11.59
CA HIS A 232 -10.76 14.42 10.60
C HIS A 232 -11.94 13.97 9.76
N THR A 233 -12.85 14.91 9.48
CA THR A 233 -13.99 14.74 8.59
C THR A 233 -13.91 15.76 7.48
N THR A 234 -13.95 15.30 6.23
CA THR A 234 -14.08 16.17 5.05
C THR A 234 -15.42 15.95 4.35
N LEU A 235 -16.09 17.06 3.99
CA LEU A 235 -17.26 17.10 3.11
C LEU A 235 -16.85 17.90 1.87
N ILE A 236 -16.86 17.27 0.68
CA ILE A 236 -16.48 17.91 -0.58
C ILE A 236 -17.73 18.03 -1.46
N LYS A 237 -17.84 19.15 -2.17
CA LYS A 237 -18.89 19.42 -3.16
C LYS A 237 -18.90 18.29 -4.21
N LEU A 238 -20.07 17.82 -4.59
CA LEU A 238 -20.23 16.93 -5.74
C LEU A 238 -19.76 17.64 -7.02
N PRO A 239 -19.06 16.95 -7.93
CA PRO A 239 -18.57 17.57 -9.15
C PRO A 239 -19.70 17.98 -10.07
N ASP A 240 -19.41 18.98 -10.91
CA ASP A 240 -20.33 19.45 -11.92
C ASP A 240 -20.52 18.38 -13.02
N ALA A 241 -21.68 18.36 -13.64
CA ALA A 241 -22.01 17.44 -14.73
C ALA A 241 -21.05 17.57 -15.93
N GLY A 242 -21.08 16.57 -16.82
CA GLY A 242 -20.33 16.58 -18.08
C GLY A 242 -18.96 15.89 -18.05
N TYR A 243 -18.56 15.32 -16.91
CA TYR A 243 -17.37 14.48 -16.88
C TYR A 243 -17.53 13.26 -17.79
N GLN A 244 -16.50 13.00 -18.62
CA GLN A 244 -16.46 11.83 -19.49
C GLN A 244 -15.71 10.70 -18.79
N THR A 245 -16.43 9.64 -18.42
CA THR A 245 -15.83 8.45 -17.82
C THR A 245 -14.82 7.80 -18.77
N ARG A 246 -13.87 7.06 -18.23
CA ARG A 246 -12.90 6.23 -18.96
C ARG A 246 -13.09 4.78 -18.56
N LEU A 247 -13.22 3.87 -19.53
CA LEU A 247 -13.24 2.44 -19.24
C LEU A 247 -11.90 1.98 -18.66
N TYR A 248 -11.98 1.13 -17.64
CA TYR A 248 -10.81 0.45 -17.09
C TYR A 248 -10.39 -0.71 -18.00
N ASP A 249 -9.07 -0.90 -18.14
CA ASP A 249 -8.50 -2.07 -18.79
C ASP A 249 -7.43 -2.67 -17.87
N ASP A 250 -7.53 -3.98 -17.63
CA ASP A 250 -6.64 -4.73 -16.73
C ASP A 250 -5.22 -4.94 -17.30
N ARG A 251 -4.97 -4.49 -18.53
CA ARG A 251 -3.66 -4.54 -19.22
C ARG A 251 -2.87 -3.23 -19.14
N ALA A 252 -3.41 -2.18 -18.49
CA ALA A 252 -2.87 -0.82 -18.56
C ALA A 252 -2.37 -0.22 -17.23
N ALA A 253 -2.29 -0.99 -16.15
CA ALA A 253 -1.85 -0.55 -14.82
C ALA A 253 -2.58 0.71 -14.32
N LEU A 254 -3.91 0.66 -14.27
CA LEU A 254 -4.75 1.77 -13.83
C LEU A 254 -5.34 1.51 -12.44
N ILE A 255 -5.60 2.58 -11.69
CA ILE A 255 -6.46 2.53 -10.51
C ILE A 255 -7.90 2.69 -10.98
N GLY A 256 -8.74 1.72 -10.66
CA GLY A 256 -10.14 1.68 -11.08
C GLY A 256 -11.14 1.78 -9.95
N MET A 257 -12.39 1.83 -10.34
CA MET A 257 -13.56 1.58 -9.51
C MET A 257 -14.50 0.62 -10.21
N THR A 258 -15.29 -0.11 -9.44
CA THR A 258 -16.21 -1.13 -9.97
C THR A 258 -17.60 -0.92 -9.40
N TYR A 259 -18.63 -1.13 -10.20
CA TYR A 259 -20.00 -1.26 -9.74
C TYR A 259 -20.74 -2.33 -10.56
N VAL A 260 -21.84 -2.81 -10.02
CA VAL A 260 -22.71 -3.79 -10.71
C VAL A 260 -23.94 -3.06 -11.26
N ASP A 261 -24.12 -3.12 -12.58
CA ASP A 261 -25.33 -2.59 -13.24
C ASP A 261 -26.38 -3.69 -13.33
N MET A 262 -27.36 -3.64 -12.47
CA MET A 262 -28.46 -4.61 -12.38
C MET A 262 -29.45 -4.49 -13.54
N SER A 263 -29.35 -3.44 -14.35
CA SER A 263 -30.18 -3.21 -15.54
C SER A 263 -29.44 -3.51 -16.86
N ALA A 264 -28.23 -4.09 -16.78
CA ALA A 264 -27.48 -4.49 -17.96
C ALA A 264 -28.27 -5.47 -18.84
N PRO A 265 -28.11 -5.45 -20.17
CA PRO A 265 -28.73 -6.42 -21.06
C PRO A 265 -28.38 -7.87 -20.67
N LEU A 266 -29.31 -8.81 -20.84
CA LEU A 266 -29.11 -10.22 -20.45
C LEU A 266 -27.88 -10.88 -21.08
N ALA A 267 -27.42 -10.41 -22.22
CA ALA A 267 -26.21 -10.91 -22.90
C ALA A 267 -24.97 -10.04 -22.62
N GLY A 268 -25.09 -9.02 -21.77
CA GLY A 268 -24.00 -8.11 -21.41
C GLY A 268 -23.45 -8.39 -20.02
N ASP A 269 -22.24 -7.89 -19.77
CA ASP A 269 -21.65 -7.89 -18.43
C ASP A 269 -22.43 -6.97 -17.50
N THR A 270 -22.69 -7.46 -16.28
CA THR A 270 -23.26 -6.62 -15.23
C THR A 270 -22.19 -5.80 -14.52
N VAL A 271 -20.92 -6.23 -14.55
CA VAL A 271 -19.80 -5.57 -13.87
C VAL A 271 -19.25 -4.46 -14.76
N VAL A 272 -19.35 -3.22 -14.32
CA VAL A 272 -18.78 -2.07 -14.99
C VAL A 272 -17.53 -1.60 -14.25
N ARG A 273 -16.41 -1.47 -14.97
CA ARG A 273 -15.13 -0.99 -14.44
C ARG A 273 -14.76 0.33 -15.08
N LEU A 274 -14.52 1.35 -14.28
CA LEU A 274 -14.12 2.69 -14.72
C LEU A 274 -12.74 3.02 -14.15
N ALA A 275 -11.89 3.66 -14.94
CA ALA A 275 -10.62 4.17 -14.48
C ALA A 275 -10.82 5.49 -13.71
N ARG A 276 -10.04 5.70 -12.63
CA ARG A 276 -10.03 6.97 -11.89
C ARG A 276 -9.06 7.93 -12.55
N ARG A 277 -9.51 9.17 -12.83
CA ARG A 277 -8.66 10.23 -13.39
C ARG A 277 -9.21 11.61 -13.08
N PHE A 278 -8.34 12.61 -13.14
CA PHE A 278 -8.76 14.01 -13.15
C PHE A 278 -9.50 14.37 -14.43
N ARG A 279 -10.42 15.33 -14.32
CA ARG A 279 -10.99 16.00 -15.49
C ARG A 279 -9.91 16.85 -16.17
N LEU A 280 -9.60 16.58 -17.40
CA LEU A 280 -8.62 17.31 -18.19
C LEU A 280 -9.21 17.60 -19.57
N GLU A 281 -9.51 18.88 -19.84
CA GLU A 281 -10.20 19.32 -21.03
C GLU A 281 -9.42 20.42 -21.75
N LYS A 282 -9.61 20.52 -23.06
CA LYS A 282 -9.09 21.61 -23.89
C LYS A 282 -10.18 22.59 -24.24
N ASP A 283 -9.81 23.84 -24.44
CA ASP A 283 -10.67 24.86 -25.06
C ASP A 283 -10.72 24.68 -26.60
N GLU A 284 -11.48 25.53 -27.25
CA GLU A 284 -11.64 25.56 -28.73
C GLU A 284 -10.33 25.82 -29.49
N ASN A 285 -9.30 26.36 -28.81
CA ASN A 285 -7.98 26.61 -29.36
C ASN A 285 -6.98 25.48 -29.05
N GLY A 286 -7.43 24.39 -28.42
CA GLY A 286 -6.59 23.27 -28.00
C GLY A 286 -5.75 23.49 -26.75
N LYS A 287 -5.95 24.62 -26.04
CA LYS A 287 -5.27 24.90 -24.75
C LYS A 287 -5.99 24.22 -23.60
N VAL A 288 -5.23 23.67 -22.65
CA VAL A 288 -5.78 23.06 -21.45
C VAL A 288 -6.48 24.10 -20.59
N LYS A 289 -7.77 23.86 -20.24
CA LYS A 289 -8.60 24.80 -19.46
C LYS A 289 -8.13 24.88 -18.01
N ASN A 290 -8.03 23.72 -17.34
CA ASN A 290 -7.68 23.58 -15.94
C ASN A 290 -6.53 22.56 -15.82
N PRO A 291 -5.26 22.99 -15.82
CA PRO A 291 -4.14 22.08 -15.63
C PRO A 291 -4.20 21.40 -14.26
N ILE A 292 -3.80 20.14 -14.20
CA ILE A 292 -3.62 19.41 -12.95
C ILE A 292 -2.41 20.02 -12.24
N LYS A 293 -2.60 20.53 -11.02
CA LYS A 293 -1.53 21.11 -10.21
C LYS A 293 -1.37 20.37 -8.91
N PHE A 294 -0.13 19.98 -8.60
CA PHE A 294 0.25 19.51 -7.28
C PHE A 294 1.07 20.58 -6.55
N TYR A 295 1.01 20.55 -5.22
CA TYR A 295 1.70 21.52 -4.38
C TYR A 295 2.50 20.80 -3.31
N ILE A 296 3.80 21.07 -3.24
CA ILE A 296 4.66 20.55 -2.18
C ILE A 296 4.39 21.33 -0.89
N ASP A 297 4.14 20.60 0.21
CA ASP A 297 3.99 21.16 1.56
C ASP A 297 5.21 22.06 1.90
N ASN A 298 4.94 23.29 2.23
CA ASN A 298 5.99 24.25 2.62
C ASN A 298 6.69 23.89 3.94
N GLY A 299 6.15 22.94 4.72
CA GLY A 299 6.80 22.31 5.87
C GLY A 299 7.91 21.30 5.51
N ALA A 300 8.06 20.90 4.23
CA ALA A 300 9.20 20.09 3.80
C ALA A 300 10.49 20.94 3.81
N PRO A 301 11.58 20.48 4.48
CA PRO A 301 12.83 21.24 4.54
C PRO A 301 13.64 21.13 3.23
N GLU A 302 14.52 22.14 2.96
CA GLU A 302 15.55 21.95 1.92
C GLU A 302 16.67 21.02 2.42
N PRO A 303 17.29 20.23 1.53
CA PRO A 303 17.08 20.15 0.06
C PRO A 303 15.95 19.19 -0.36
N ILE A 304 15.22 18.61 0.58
CA ILE A 304 14.16 17.62 0.30
C ILE A 304 13.04 18.24 -0.52
N ARG A 305 12.62 19.48 -0.20
CA ARG A 305 11.57 20.18 -0.92
C ARG A 305 11.92 20.38 -2.39
N GLY A 306 13.16 20.75 -2.69
CA GLY A 306 13.66 20.85 -4.06
C GLY A 306 13.60 19.52 -4.80
N ALA A 307 14.02 18.41 -4.16
CA ALA A 307 13.96 17.06 -4.73
C ALA A 307 12.51 16.60 -4.99
N LEU A 308 11.57 16.88 -4.07
CA LEU A 308 10.14 16.56 -4.25
C LEU A 308 9.55 17.31 -5.45
N LEU A 309 9.91 18.58 -5.62
CA LEU A 309 9.47 19.44 -6.71
C LEU A 309 9.96 18.91 -8.06
N GLU A 310 11.26 18.64 -8.14
CA GLU A 310 11.91 18.11 -9.34
C GLU A 310 11.30 16.76 -9.77
N GLY A 311 11.24 15.79 -8.86
CA GLY A 311 10.66 14.47 -9.16
C GLY A 311 9.19 14.54 -9.54
N GLY A 312 8.40 15.36 -8.83
CA GLY A 312 7.00 15.57 -9.17
C GLY A 312 6.79 16.14 -10.58
N MET A 313 7.67 17.04 -11.01
CA MET A 313 7.60 17.65 -12.35
C MET A 313 7.86 16.69 -13.50
N TRP A 314 8.43 15.50 -13.28
CA TRP A 314 8.67 14.53 -14.35
C TRP A 314 7.39 14.14 -15.11
N TRP A 315 6.23 14.11 -14.44
CA TRP A 315 4.95 13.81 -15.09
C TRP A 315 4.56 14.81 -16.18
N ALA A 316 5.15 16.02 -16.21
CA ALA A 316 4.86 17.01 -17.26
C ALA A 316 5.16 16.46 -18.66
N ASP A 317 6.24 15.66 -18.80
CA ASP A 317 6.60 15.03 -20.07
C ASP A 317 5.60 13.93 -20.48
N ALA A 318 5.04 13.19 -19.52
CA ALA A 318 4.01 12.19 -19.81
C ALA A 318 2.70 12.83 -20.25
N PHE A 319 2.27 13.94 -19.63
CA PHE A 319 1.10 14.69 -20.07
C PHE A 319 1.31 15.37 -21.43
N ALA A 320 2.50 15.87 -21.71
CA ALA A 320 2.84 16.40 -23.04
C ALA A 320 2.76 15.29 -24.12
N ALA A 321 3.29 14.09 -23.83
CA ALA A 321 3.20 12.91 -24.70
C ALA A 321 1.75 12.43 -24.90
N ALA A 322 0.89 12.58 -23.89
CA ALA A 322 -0.55 12.30 -23.96
C ALA A 322 -1.35 13.38 -24.74
N GLY A 323 -0.68 14.41 -25.26
CA GLY A 323 -1.31 15.48 -26.03
C GLY A 323 -1.78 16.68 -25.20
N TYR A 324 -1.31 16.82 -23.95
CA TYR A 324 -1.66 17.94 -23.05
C TYR A 324 -0.41 18.70 -22.58
N PRO A 325 0.35 19.36 -23.50
CA PRO A 325 1.48 20.20 -23.09
C PRO A 325 0.99 21.33 -22.17
N GLY A 326 1.65 21.50 -21.01
CA GLY A 326 1.21 22.44 -19.97
C GLY A 326 -0.02 22.00 -19.18
N GLY A 327 -0.50 20.75 -19.36
CA GLY A 327 -1.65 20.20 -18.63
C GLY A 327 -1.35 19.74 -17.21
N TYR A 328 -0.07 19.76 -16.82
CA TYR A 328 0.37 19.32 -15.49
C TYR A 328 1.54 20.19 -14.99
N THR A 329 1.54 20.49 -13.67
CA THR A 329 2.64 21.22 -13.02
C THR A 329 2.71 20.92 -11.52
N VAL A 330 3.88 21.15 -10.92
CA VAL A 330 4.11 21.07 -9.47
C VAL A 330 4.71 22.40 -9.00
N GLU A 331 4.22 22.93 -7.89
CA GLU A 331 4.64 24.19 -7.29
C GLU A 331 4.81 24.00 -5.77
N VAL A 332 5.43 24.94 -5.08
CA VAL A 332 5.39 24.99 -3.59
C VAL A 332 4.05 25.58 -3.18
N LEU A 333 3.43 25.03 -2.11
CA LEU A 333 2.15 25.55 -1.60
C LEU A 333 2.33 27.03 -1.20
N PRO A 334 1.53 27.97 -1.74
CA PRO A 334 1.66 29.39 -1.43
C PRO A 334 1.44 29.69 0.07
N GLU A 335 2.13 30.69 0.57
CA GLU A 335 1.87 31.18 1.95
C GLU A 335 0.42 31.61 2.11
N GLY A 336 -0.19 31.27 3.25
CA GLY A 336 -1.58 31.59 3.57
C GLY A 336 -2.62 30.67 2.94
N VAL A 337 -2.23 29.75 2.06
CA VAL A 337 -3.12 28.69 1.55
C VAL A 337 -3.17 27.55 2.57
N HIS A 338 -4.38 27.15 2.94
CA HIS A 338 -4.56 26.03 3.85
C HIS A 338 -4.45 24.68 3.11
N PRO A 339 -3.61 23.73 3.56
CA PRO A 339 -3.40 22.46 2.85
C PRO A 339 -4.63 21.55 2.78
N LEU A 340 -5.67 21.82 3.55
CA LEU A 340 -6.95 21.08 3.52
C LEU A 340 -7.96 21.62 2.50
N ASP A 341 -7.71 22.76 1.89
CA ASP A 341 -8.58 23.32 0.81
C ASP A 341 -8.56 22.36 -0.39
N ALA A 342 -9.72 21.80 -0.76
CA ALA A 342 -9.86 20.78 -1.80
C ALA A 342 -9.42 21.22 -3.20
N ARG A 343 -9.31 22.52 -3.43
CA ARG A 343 -8.79 23.09 -4.69
C ARG A 343 -7.29 22.86 -4.89
N TYR A 344 -6.58 22.34 -3.87
CA TYR A 344 -5.12 22.12 -3.90
C TYR A 344 -4.81 20.63 -3.68
N ASN A 345 -4.12 20.01 -4.63
CA ASN A 345 -3.58 18.67 -4.49
C ASN A 345 -2.23 18.77 -3.77
N VAL A 346 -2.13 18.29 -2.54
CA VAL A 346 -0.97 18.53 -1.67
C VAL A 346 -0.13 17.28 -1.47
N VAL A 347 1.18 17.43 -1.67
CA VAL A 347 2.22 16.46 -1.29
C VAL A 347 2.65 16.79 0.14
N ASN A 348 2.14 16.05 1.12
CA ASN A 348 2.35 16.28 2.53
C ASN A 348 3.65 15.65 3.04
N TRP A 349 4.43 16.42 3.83
CA TRP A 349 5.59 15.92 4.55
C TRP A 349 5.22 15.55 5.99
N VAL A 350 5.44 14.27 6.40
CA VAL A 350 4.97 13.78 7.70
C VAL A 350 6.08 13.10 8.50
N HIS A 351 5.97 13.24 9.83
CA HIS A 351 6.86 12.59 10.79
C HIS A 351 6.15 11.41 11.48
N ARG A 352 6.91 10.34 11.71
CA ARG A 352 6.47 9.14 12.41
C ARG A 352 7.56 8.66 13.37
N ALA A 353 7.17 7.93 14.42
CA ALA A 353 8.12 7.26 15.31
C ALA A 353 8.74 6.02 14.65
N THR A 354 8.05 5.42 13.69
CA THR A 354 8.53 4.26 12.94
C THR A 354 8.72 4.61 11.47
N ARG A 355 9.69 3.96 10.82
CA ARG A 355 9.78 3.97 9.37
C ARG A 355 8.50 3.38 8.78
N GLY A 356 7.91 4.06 7.81
CA GLY A 356 6.67 3.68 7.19
C GLY A 356 6.62 3.95 5.69
N TRP A 357 5.59 3.44 5.05
CA TRP A 357 5.33 3.64 3.64
C TRP A 357 4.93 5.09 3.35
N SER A 358 5.21 5.54 2.14
CA SER A 358 4.58 6.71 1.53
C SER A 358 3.29 6.27 0.85
N TYR A 359 2.38 7.21 0.58
CA TYR A 359 1.09 6.92 -0.04
C TYR A 359 0.73 8.01 -1.03
N GLY A 360 0.37 7.61 -2.26
CA GLY A 360 -0.38 8.43 -3.19
C GLY A 360 -1.84 7.99 -3.20
N ALA A 361 -2.77 8.92 -3.03
CA ALA A 361 -4.19 8.66 -2.97
C ALA A 361 -5.01 9.78 -3.63
N ALA A 362 -6.28 9.52 -3.87
CA ALA A 362 -7.19 10.53 -4.38
C ALA A 362 -8.59 10.37 -3.77
N VAL A 363 -9.27 11.49 -3.59
CA VAL A 363 -10.71 11.53 -3.38
C VAL A 363 -11.38 11.59 -4.75
N SER A 364 -12.27 10.67 -5.02
CA SER A 364 -12.96 10.56 -6.30
C SER A 364 -14.47 10.41 -6.12
N ASP A 365 -15.22 10.82 -7.14
CA ASP A 365 -16.65 10.58 -7.21
C ASP A 365 -16.90 9.06 -7.43
N PRO A 366 -17.54 8.35 -6.50
CA PRO A 366 -17.79 6.91 -6.63
C PRO A 366 -18.82 6.59 -7.73
N ARG A 367 -19.44 7.58 -8.37
CA ARG A 367 -20.37 7.38 -9.48
C ARG A 367 -19.64 7.30 -10.82
N THR A 368 -18.51 8.01 -10.98
CA THR A 368 -17.90 8.27 -12.30
C THR A 368 -16.39 7.97 -12.35
N GLY A 369 -15.73 7.90 -11.19
CA GLY A 369 -14.26 7.81 -11.12
C GLY A 369 -13.55 9.15 -11.34
N GLU A 370 -14.27 10.29 -11.41
CA GLU A 370 -13.65 11.61 -11.48
C GLU A 370 -12.86 11.88 -10.21
N VAL A 371 -11.56 12.15 -10.35
CA VAL A 371 -10.71 12.56 -9.23
C VAL A 371 -10.92 14.05 -8.95
N LEU A 372 -11.28 14.37 -7.72
CA LEU A 372 -11.55 15.73 -7.26
C LEU A 372 -10.35 16.32 -6.52
N ARG A 373 -9.59 15.47 -5.83
CA ARG A 373 -8.44 15.89 -5.06
C ARG A 373 -7.42 14.76 -4.97
N GLY A 374 -6.19 15.05 -5.43
CA GLY A 374 -5.04 14.19 -5.20
C GLY A 374 -4.37 14.53 -3.87
N VAL A 375 -3.96 13.53 -3.12
CA VAL A 375 -3.27 13.70 -1.84
C VAL A 375 -2.11 12.72 -1.77
N VAL A 376 -0.92 13.24 -1.45
CA VAL A 376 0.29 12.45 -1.30
C VAL A 376 0.85 12.64 0.10
N LEU A 377 1.41 11.57 0.67
CA LEU A 377 1.98 11.57 2.01
C LEU A 377 3.34 10.90 2.01
N LEU A 378 4.38 11.66 2.37
CA LEU A 378 5.77 11.21 2.37
C LEU A 378 6.37 11.24 3.78
N GLY A 379 6.92 10.11 4.22
CA GLY A 379 7.49 9.94 5.56
C GLY A 379 8.95 10.38 5.67
N SER A 380 9.27 11.24 6.65
CA SER A 380 10.61 11.83 6.84
C SER A 380 11.71 10.81 7.18
N LEU A 381 11.37 9.70 7.85
CA LEU A 381 12.36 8.67 8.20
C LEU A 381 12.91 7.89 6.99
N ARG A 382 12.31 8.03 5.82
CA ARG A 382 12.80 7.42 4.60
C ARG A 382 14.21 7.92 4.25
N VAL A 383 14.40 9.23 4.29
CA VAL A 383 15.71 9.86 3.98
C VAL A 383 16.81 9.33 4.93
N ARG A 384 16.52 9.28 6.23
CA ARG A 384 17.45 8.73 7.23
C ARG A 384 17.85 7.29 6.89
N GLN A 385 16.89 6.47 6.47
CA GLN A 385 17.14 5.07 6.14
C GLN A 385 17.97 4.92 4.86
N ASP A 386 17.66 5.70 3.82
CA ASP A 386 18.42 5.65 2.57
C ASP A 386 19.88 6.10 2.80
N ILE A 387 20.12 7.16 3.59
CA ILE A 387 21.47 7.56 3.99
C ILE A 387 22.23 6.42 4.68
N LYS A 388 21.61 5.72 5.66
CA LYS A 388 22.25 4.57 6.33
C LYS A 388 22.64 3.45 5.37
N ILE A 389 21.78 3.14 4.39
CA ILE A 389 22.07 2.12 3.37
C ILE A 389 23.30 2.53 2.55
N PHE A 390 23.34 3.78 2.10
CA PHE A 390 24.45 4.26 1.27
C PHE A 390 25.74 4.49 2.07
N GLU A 391 25.67 4.93 3.34
CA GLU A 391 26.83 4.95 4.23
C GLU A 391 27.40 3.55 4.45
N ALA A 392 26.56 2.51 4.49
CA ALA A 392 27.02 1.13 4.60
C ALA A 392 27.71 0.61 3.31
N LEU A 393 27.29 1.11 2.13
CA LEU A 393 27.83 0.70 0.83
C LEU A 393 29.05 1.53 0.40
N ALA A 394 28.97 2.86 0.52
CA ALA A 394 29.96 3.80 -0.02
C ALA A 394 30.99 4.27 1.02
N GLY A 395 30.63 4.26 2.33
CA GLY A 395 31.39 4.85 3.41
C GLY A 395 30.75 6.16 3.91
N ALA A 396 30.84 6.42 5.21
CA ALA A 396 30.25 7.61 5.83
C ALA A 396 31.07 8.89 5.55
N GLU A 397 32.35 8.76 5.22
CA GLU A 397 33.21 9.89 4.81
C GLU A 397 32.78 10.52 3.47
N LYS A 398 31.98 9.83 2.68
CA LYS A 398 31.39 10.34 1.45
C LYS A 398 30.20 11.26 1.68
N THR A 399 29.61 11.23 2.87
CA THR A 399 28.38 11.98 3.21
C THR A 399 28.61 13.51 3.17
N GLY A 400 27.85 14.21 2.32
CA GLY A 400 27.94 15.66 2.14
C GLY A 400 29.06 16.14 1.20
N THR A 401 29.67 15.26 0.43
CA THR A 401 30.73 15.63 -0.54
C THR A 401 30.18 16.17 -1.86
N GLY A 402 28.92 15.90 -2.19
CA GLY A 402 28.31 16.23 -3.48
C GLY A 402 28.80 15.36 -4.65
N ALA A 403 29.52 14.27 -4.38
CA ALA A 403 29.99 13.31 -5.39
C ALA A 403 28.87 12.30 -5.78
N ALA A 404 29.10 11.52 -6.85
CA ALA A 404 28.13 10.53 -7.31
C ALA A 404 27.88 9.39 -6.30
N ASP A 405 28.81 9.15 -5.38
CA ASP A 405 28.75 8.18 -4.29
C ASP A 405 28.36 8.80 -2.93
N ASP A 406 27.93 10.07 -2.91
CA ASP A 406 27.46 10.76 -1.69
C ASP A 406 26.13 10.18 -1.19
N PRO A 407 26.07 9.61 0.03
CA PRO A 407 24.84 9.09 0.61
C PRO A 407 23.66 10.08 0.65
N VAL A 408 23.91 11.39 0.78
CA VAL A 408 22.86 12.42 0.75
C VAL A 408 22.30 12.59 -0.66
N GLU A 409 23.17 12.70 -1.67
CA GLU A 409 22.72 12.85 -3.06
C GLU A 409 21.95 11.62 -3.55
N LEU A 410 22.40 10.42 -3.18
CA LEU A 410 21.71 9.16 -3.48
C LEU A 410 20.34 9.07 -2.77
N ALA A 411 20.25 9.52 -1.52
CA ALA A 411 18.96 9.61 -0.82
C ALA A 411 18.03 10.64 -1.48
N LEU A 412 18.54 11.79 -1.95
CA LEU A 412 17.75 12.78 -2.68
C LEU A 412 17.30 12.27 -4.05
N ALA A 413 18.12 11.47 -4.76
CA ALA A 413 17.72 10.81 -6.00
C ALA A 413 16.53 9.85 -5.76
N ARG A 414 16.56 9.10 -4.64
CA ARG A 414 15.41 8.28 -4.24
C ARG A 414 14.17 9.11 -3.93
N ILE A 415 14.32 10.27 -3.27
CA ILE A 415 13.19 11.18 -2.97
C ILE A 415 12.57 11.74 -4.25
N ARG A 416 13.36 12.09 -5.27
CA ARG A 416 12.84 12.50 -6.59
C ARG A 416 11.95 11.41 -7.19
N GLN A 417 12.46 10.18 -7.25
CA GLN A 417 11.72 9.03 -7.79
C GLN A 417 10.46 8.74 -6.96
N LEU A 418 10.55 8.81 -5.62
CA LEU A 418 9.42 8.59 -4.73
C LEU A 418 8.32 9.65 -4.90
N SER A 419 8.69 10.92 -5.09
CA SER A 419 7.75 12.00 -5.39
C SER A 419 6.96 11.72 -6.68
N ALA A 420 7.66 11.34 -7.75
CA ALA A 420 7.02 10.95 -9.01
C ALA A 420 6.07 9.74 -8.83
N HIS A 421 6.51 8.72 -8.09
CA HIS A 421 5.76 7.49 -7.84
C HIS A 421 4.44 7.77 -7.11
N GLU A 422 4.49 8.45 -5.97
CA GLU A 422 3.29 8.71 -5.15
C GLU A 422 2.30 9.67 -5.83
N ILE A 423 2.82 10.65 -6.59
CA ILE A 423 1.97 11.50 -7.43
C ILE A 423 1.32 10.66 -8.53
N GLY A 424 2.02 9.70 -9.11
CA GLY A 424 1.47 8.77 -10.11
C GLY A 424 0.22 8.03 -9.61
N HIS A 425 0.22 7.56 -8.36
CA HIS A 425 -0.98 6.98 -7.75
C HIS A 425 -2.13 7.97 -7.63
N ALA A 426 -1.84 9.20 -7.19
CA ALA A 426 -2.85 10.24 -7.11
C ALA A 426 -3.41 10.65 -8.48
N LEU A 427 -2.64 10.45 -9.55
CA LEU A 427 -3.05 10.65 -10.95
C LEU A 427 -3.88 9.48 -11.52
N GLY A 428 -3.96 8.34 -10.83
CA GLY A 428 -4.75 7.18 -11.25
C GLY A 428 -3.94 6.01 -11.80
N PHE A 429 -2.60 6.00 -11.66
CA PHE A 429 -1.74 4.93 -12.12
C PHE A 429 -1.45 3.91 -11.01
N ALA A 430 -1.62 2.63 -11.33
CA ALA A 430 -1.20 1.50 -10.50
C ALA A 430 0.26 1.11 -10.77
N HIS A 431 0.80 0.21 -9.96
CA HIS A 431 2.16 -0.28 -10.17
C HIS A 431 2.31 -1.06 -11.48
N ASN A 432 3.50 -1.00 -12.07
CA ASN A 432 3.96 -1.96 -13.08
C ASN A 432 5.27 -2.59 -12.62
N MET A 433 5.20 -3.77 -12.01
CA MET A 433 6.33 -4.50 -11.45
C MET A 433 7.15 -5.29 -12.49
N GLY A 434 6.90 -5.10 -13.78
CA GLY A 434 7.71 -5.59 -14.88
C GLY A 434 8.59 -4.53 -15.53
N ALA A 435 8.44 -3.26 -15.10
CA ALA A 435 9.06 -2.12 -15.77
C ALA A 435 10.58 -2.00 -15.57
N SER A 436 11.15 -2.66 -14.57
CA SER A 436 12.61 -2.79 -14.39
C SER A 436 13.27 -3.56 -15.54
N THR A 437 12.52 -4.45 -16.21
CA THR A 437 13.08 -5.43 -17.15
C THR A 437 13.22 -4.93 -18.60
N TYR A 438 12.82 -3.71 -18.92
CA TYR A 438 12.96 -3.13 -20.27
C TYR A 438 13.16 -1.60 -20.21
N ASP A 439 13.68 -1.02 -21.31
CA ASP A 439 13.91 0.42 -21.50
C ASP A 439 14.65 1.10 -20.34
N GLU A 440 15.67 0.44 -19.77
CA GLU A 440 16.48 0.97 -18.67
C GLU A 440 15.63 1.52 -17.50
N ARG A 441 14.55 0.83 -17.15
CA ARG A 441 13.54 1.26 -16.17
C ARG A 441 12.39 2.08 -16.82
N ALA A 442 11.43 1.35 -17.36
CA ALA A 442 10.35 1.91 -18.17
C ALA A 442 9.30 2.71 -17.39
N SER A 443 9.25 2.63 -16.05
CA SER A 443 8.22 3.30 -15.24
C SER A 443 8.71 3.76 -13.87
N VAL A 444 8.25 4.95 -13.45
CA VAL A 444 8.37 5.40 -12.06
C VAL A 444 7.38 4.67 -11.14
N MET A 445 6.37 3.98 -11.71
CA MET A 445 5.39 3.18 -10.95
C MET A 445 5.88 1.79 -10.61
N ASP A 446 7.17 1.50 -10.82
CA ASP A 446 7.86 0.35 -10.25
C ASP A 446 8.48 0.70 -8.89
N TYR A 447 8.88 -0.31 -8.12
CA TYR A 447 9.67 -0.14 -6.89
C TYR A 447 11.14 -0.45 -7.16
N PRO A 448 11.98 0.54 -7.46
CA PRO A 448 13.39 0.28 -7.74
C PRO A 448 14.18 0.12 -6.45
N ALA A 449 15.04 -0.94 -6.38
CA ALA A 449 16.21 -0.92 -5.52
C ALA A 449 17.30 -0.03 -6.14
N PRO A 450 18.33 0.42 -5.37
CA PRO A 450 19.47 1.09 -5.96
C PRO A 450 20.26 0.14 -6.86
N ASP A 451 20.44 0.52 -8.14
CA ASP A 451 21.26 -0.21 -9.10
C ASP A 451 22.74 0.18 -8.90
N VAL A 452 23.40 -0.46 -7.95
CA VAL A 452 24.83 -0.32 -7.68
C VAL A 452 25.56 -1.43 -8.40
N ARG A 453 26.67 -1.09 -9.09
CA ARG A 453 27.42 -2.04 -9.91
C ARG A 453 28.83 -2.27 -9.35
N ALA A 454 29.28 -3.51 -9.42
CA ALA A 454 30.66 -3.87 -9.06
C ALA A 454 31.56 -3.72 -10.28
N ASN A 455 32.61 -2.90 -10.17
CA ASN A 455 33.64 -2.76 -11.18
C ASN A 455 34.68 -3.89 -11.08
N GLU A 456 35.40 -4.14 -12.18
CA GLU A 456 36.46 -5.18 -12.24
C GLU A 456 37.61 -4.88 -11.26
N ASP A 457 37.88 -3.61 -10.96
CA ASP A 457 38.91 -3.18 -10.01
C ASP A 457 38.48 -3.30 -8.54
N GLY A 458 37.26 -3.80 -8.29
CA GLY A 458 36.71 -3.96 -6.97
C GLY A 458 36.14 -2.66 -6.37
N THR A 459 35.98 -1.60 -7.14
CA THR A 459 35.21 -0.40 -6.73
C THR A 459 33.73 -0.58 -7.01
N LEU A 460 32.90 0.30 -6.43
CA LEU A 460 31.44 0.33 -6.65
C LEU A 460 31.07 1.55 -7.45
N ASP A 461 30.20 1.36 -8.45
CA ASP A 461 29.63 2.43 -9.27
C ASP A 461 28.18 2.73 -8.82
N PHE A 462 27.93 3.96 -8.42
CA PHE A 462 26.62 4.47 -7.97
C PHE A 462 25.94 5.35 -9.02
N SER A 463 26.54 5.59 -10.17
CA SER A 463 26.03 6.53 -11.18
C SER A 463 24.66 6.14 -11.75
N HIS A 464 24.31 4.85 -11.66
CA HIS A 464 23.04 4.29 -12.12
C HIS A 464 22.05 3.96 -10.98
N ALA A 465 22.35 4.37 -9.73
CA ALA A 465 21.57 3.94 -8.56
C ALA A 465 20.08 4.17 -8.71
N TYR A 466 19.66 5.31 -9.26
CA TYR A 466 18.27 5.60 -9.57
C TYR A 466 18.12 6.27 -10.94
N GLY A 467 17.07 5.89 -11.67
CA GLY A 467 16.72 6.55 -12.94
C GLY A 467 16.22 7.97 -12.72
N VAL A 468 16.40 8.82 -13.71
CA VAL A 468 15.96 10.20 -13.75
C VAL A 468 14.91 10.40 -14.83
N GLY A 469 13.84 11.11 -14.50
CA GLY A 469 12.75 11.39 -15.44
C GLY A 469 11.68 10.31 -15.49
N ILE A 470 10.71 10.51 -16.39
CA ILE A 470 9.55 9.63 -16.59
C ILE A 470 9.86 8.57 -17.65
N GLY A 471 9.36 7.33 -17.43
CA GLY A 471 9.64 6.21 -18.33
C GLY A 471 8.76 6.13 -19.57
N THR A 472 9.07 5.16 -20.45
CA THR A 472 8.31 4.89 -21.69
C THR A 472 6.92 4.36 -21.39
N TRP A 473 6.80 3.47 -20.40
CA TRP A 473 5.52 2.98 -19.91
C TRP A 473 4.65 4.09 -19.34
N ASP A 474 5.23 5.01 -18.55
CA ASP A 474 4.48 6.11 -17.95
C ASP A 474 3.91 7.06 -19.00
N LYS A 475 4.65 7.34 -20.06
CA LYS A 475 4.17 8.13 -21.20
C LYS A 475 3.03 7.44 -21.93
N TRP A 476 3.15 6.13 -22.14
CA TRP A 476 2.13 5.33 -22.78
C TRP A 476 0.87 5.22 -21.91
N THR A 477 0.99 4.91 -20.61
CA THR A 477 -0.19 4.78 -19.73
C THR A 477 -0.88 6.14 -19.50
N ALA A 478 -0.12 7.26 -19.49
CA ALA A 478 -0.71 8.60 -19.48
C ALA A 478 -1.53 8.88 -20.76
N LYS A 479 -1.01 8.48 -21.94
CA LYS A 479 -1.77 8.53 -23.20
C LYS A 479 -3.00 7.64 -23.15
N PHE A 480 -2.91 6.46 -22.55
CA PHE A 480 -4.02 5.53 -22.38
C PHE A 480 -5.12 6.10 -21.46
N LEU A 481 -4.77 6.67 -20.33
CA LEU A 481 -5.73 7.16 -19.34
C LEU A 481 -6.31 8.54 -19.70
N TYR A 482 -5.45 9.48 -20.12
CA TYR A 482 -5.80 10.88 -20.31
C TYR A 482 -5.96 11.29 -21.78
N GLY A 483 -5.35 10.54 -22.73
CA GLY A 483 -5.35 10.88 -24.15
C GLY A 483 -6.75 11.16 -24.71
N ASP A 484 -6.82 12.11 -25.65
CA ASP A 484 -8.02 12.37 -26.42
C ASP A 484 -8.17 11.29 -27.50
N TYR A 485 -9.26 10.53 -27.42
CA TYR A 485 -9.53 9.47 -28.39
C TYR A 485 -10.22 9.99 -29.66
N ASN A 486 -10.37 11.33 -29.82
CA ASN A 486 -10.91 11.99 -31.00
C ASN A 486 -12.30 11.46 -31.42
N GLY A 487 -13.15 11.19 -30.41
CA GLY A 487 -14.51 10.68 -30.60
C GLY A 487 -14.59 9.16 -30.87
N LYS A 488 -13.49 8.43 -30.89
CA LYS A 488 -13.54 6.96 -30.93
C LYS A 488 -14.11 6.40 -29.64
N PRO A 489 -14.86 5.29 -29.69
CA PRO A 489 -15.23 4.54 -28.47
C PRO A 489 -13.99 4.08 -27.69
N ASP A 490 -14.07 4.11 -26.36
CA ASP A 490 -12.95 3.71 -25.49
C ASP A 490 -12.39 2.33 -25.87
N ALA A 491 -13.23 1.33 -26.03
CA ALA A 491 -12.81 -0.03 -26.36
C ALA A 491 -11.97 -0.12 -27.65
N GLU A 492 -12.33 0.65 -28.69
CA GLU A 492 -11.59 0.68 -29.96
C GLU A 492 -10.23 1.37 -29.81
N ALA A 493 -10.21 2.57 -29.20
CA ALA A 493 -9.00 3.33 -28.98
C ALA A 493 -8.03 2.61 -28.04
N GLN A 494 -8.55 1.99 -26.98
CA GLN A 494 -7.75 1.20 -26.03
C GLN A 494 -7.14 -0.04 -26.71
N ALA A 495 -7.88 -0.76 -27.55
CA ALA A 495 -7.34 -1.89 -28.31
C ALA A 495 -6.20 -1.47 -29.26
N GLU A 496 -6.27 -0.27 -29.88
CA GLU A 496 -5.17 0.27 -30.67
C GLU A 496 -3.92 0.55 -29.82
N LEU A 497 -4.10 1.17 -28.65
CA LEU A 497 -3.01 1.51 -27.74
C LEU A 497 -2.36 0.25 -27.13
N ILE A 498 -3.12 -0.81 -26.86
CA ILE A 498 -2.57 -2.09 -26.41
C ILE A 498 -1.69 -2.71 -27.50
N ARG A 499 -2.13 -2.71 -28.78
CA ARG A 499 -1.29 -3.17 -29.89
C ARG A 499 -0.02 -2.31 -30.05
N GLU A 500 -0.11 -1.00 -29.83
CA GLU A 500 1.06 -0.10 -29.79
C GLU A 500 2.05 -0.52 -28.71
N ALA A 501 1.58 -0.80 -27.47
CA ALA A 501 2.42 -1.26 -26.36
C ALA A 501 3.10 -2.59 -26.69
N ASP A 502 2.36 -3.57 -27.24
CA ASP A 502 2.91 -4.86 -27.63
C ASP A 502 4.00 -4.73 -28.71
N ALA A 503 3.78 -3.86 -29.71
CA ALA A 503 4.75 -3.60 -30.77
C ALA A 503 6.04 -2.94 -30.25
N HIS A 504 5.99 -2.20 -29.13
CA HIS A 504 7.14 -1.62 -28.45
C HIS A 504 7.78 -2.56 -27.42
N GLY A 505 7.20 -3.75 -27.20
CA GLY A 505 7.70 -4.72 -26.23
C GLY A 505 7.40 -4.33 -24.77
N HIS A 506 6.45 -3.48 -24.52
CA HIS A 506 6.02 -3.11 -23.18
C HIS A 506 5.47 -4.34 -22.43
N LEU A 507 5.90 -4.49 -21.20
CA LEU A 507 5.41 -5.53 -20.28
C LEU A 507 4.71 -4.89 -19.09
N TYR A 508 3.55 -5.42 -18.73
CA TYR A 508 2.85 -5.10 -17.51
C TYR A 508 2.74 -6.33 -16.60
N VAL A 509 3.19 -6.20 -15.35
CA VAL A 509 3.00 -7.19 -14.29
C VAL A 509 2.40 -6.51 -13.06
N SER A 510 1.26 -7.01 -12.62
CA SER A 510 0.52 -6.44 -11.47
C SER A 510 1.10 -6.84 -10.11
N ASP A 511 0.67 -6.15 -9.05
CA ASP A 511 1.03 -6.48 -7.66
C ASP A 511 0.77 -7.94 -7.27
N PRO A 512 -0.42 -8.53 -7.53
CA PRO A 512 -0.68 -9.92 -7.19
C PRO A 512 0.30 -10.92 -7.79
N ASP A 513 0.81 -10.65 -9.00
CA ASP A 513 1.72 -11.54 -9.71
C ASP A 513 3.21 -11.28 -9.40
N SER A 514 3.50 -10.29 -8.56
CA SER A 514 4.88 -9.84 -8.30
C SER A 514 5.27 -9.74 -6.83
N ARG A 515 4.33 -9.42 -5.90
CA ARG A 515 4.71 -9.10 -4.50
C ARG A 515 5.13 -10.31 -3.68
N SER A 516 4.43 -11.43 -3.80
CA SER A 516 4.81 -12.62 -3.04
C SER A 516 6.06 -13.27 -3.61
N VAL A 517 6.94 -13.73 -2.72
CA VAL A 517 8.10 -14.56 -3.08
C VAL A 517 7.69 -15.85 -3.81
N SER A 518 6.46 -16.29 -3.61
CA SER A 518 5.90 -17.52 -4.21
C SER A 518 5.36 -17.32 -5.63
N THR A 519 5.17 -16.07 -6.10
CA THR A 519 4.67 -15.81 -7.46
C THR A 519 5.60 -16.36 -8.53
N GLY A 520 5.04 -16.64 -9.70
CA GLY A 520 5.75 -17.36 -10.77
C GLY A 520 6.09 -16.52 -11.99
N HIS A 521 5.79 -15.20 -12.02
CA HIS A 521 6.14 -14.38 -13.17
C HIS A 521 7.64 -14.07 -13.17
N ALA A 522 8.40 -14.58 -14.16
CA ALA A 522 9.86 -14.52 -14.17
C ALA A 522 10.46 -13.12 -14.36
N ARG A 523 9.64 -12.13 -14.77
CA ARG A 523 10.02 -10.73 -15.01
C ARG A 523 9.21 -9.75 -14.17
N GLY A 524 8.59 -10.20 -13.07
CA GLY A 524 7.80 -9.36 -12.18
C GLY A 524 8.25 -9.53 -10.74
N ALA A 525 8.93 -8.54 -10.19
CA ALA A 525 9.36 -8.55 -8.80
C ALA A 525 9.37 -7.13 -8.21
N VAL A 526 9.31 -7.07 -6.88
CA VAL A 526 9.35 -5.81 -6.14
C VAL A 526 10.80 -5.54 -5.70
N TRP A 527 11.29 -4.34 -5.93
CA TRP A 527 12.65 -3.92 -5.56
C TRP A 527 13.77 -4.61 -6.35
N ASP A 528 13.48 -5.10 -7.54
CA ASP A 528 14.49 -5.62 -8.45
C ASP A 528 15.16 -4.50 -9.27
N THR A 529 16.20 -4.86 -10.01
CA THR A 529 16.96 -3.98 -10.89
C THR A 529 17.39 -4.71 -12.15
N GLY A 530 17.53 -3.96 -13.24
CA GLY A 530 18.07 -4.45 -14.49
C GLY A 530 17.13 -5.36 -15.28
N SER A 531 17.52 -5.64 -16.54
CA SER A 531 16.69 -6.39 -17.49
C SER A 531 16.74 -7.92 -17.29
N ASP A 532 17.73 -8.42 -16.54
CA ASP A 532 17.87 -9.85 -16.21
C ASP A 532 18.04 -10.07 -14.71
N PRO A 533 17.01 -10.57 -13.99
CA PRO A 533 17.07 -10.81 -12.56
C PRO A 533 18.22 -11.73 -12.11
N LEU A 534 18.67 -12.67 -12.96
CA LEU A 534 19.78 -13.54 -12.62
C LEU A 534 21.11 -12.79 -12.65
N ALA A 535 21.36 -11.99 -13.69
CA ALA A 535 22.54 -11.15 -13.78
C ALA A 535 22.56 -10.08 -12.67
N SER A 536 21.41 -9.55 -12.32
CA SER A 536 21.26 -8.59 -11.21
C SER A 536 21.61 -9.20 -9.87
N LEU A 537 21.22 -10.45 -9.60
CA LEU A 537 21.63 -11.17 -8.38
C LEU A 537 23.15 -11.44 -8.37
N GLU A 538 23.73 -11.88 -9.48
CA GLU A 538 25.20 -12.08 -9.60
C GLU A 538 25.97 -10.79 -9.28
N ASN A 539 25.55 -9.66 -9.85
CA ASN A 539 26.16 -8.35 -9.56
C ASN A 539 25.99 -7.98 -8.09
N THR A 540 24.77 -8.13 -7.55
CA THR A 540 24.45 -7.76 -6.18
C THR A 540 25.23 -8.56 -5.14
N LEU A 541 25.48 -9.85 -5.39
CA LEU A 541 26.34 -10.68 -4.52
C LEU A 541 27.79 -10.17 -4.53
N LYS A 542 28.32 -9.72 -5.68
CA LYS A 542 29.64 -9.07 -5.78
C LYS A 542 29.68 -7.75 -5.03
N VAL A 543 28.70 -6.85 -5.26
CA VAL A 543 28.56 -5.57 -4.53
C VAL A 543 28.56 -5.79 -3.03
N ARG A 544 27.70 -6.71 -2.58
CA ARG A 544 27.59 -7.09 -1.17
C ARG A 544 28.93 -7.57 -0.59
N ARG A 545 29.65 -8.45 -1.30
CA ARG A 545 30.94 -8.96 -0.82
C ARG A 545 31.97 -7.86 -0.72
N ILE A 546 32.10 -7.02 -1.75
CA ILE A 546 33.03 -5.88 -1.77
C ILE A 546 32.75 -4.93 -0.59
N ALA A 547 31.49 -4.60 -0.35
CA ALA A 547 31.13 -3.67 0.72
C ALA A 547 31.31 -4.29 2.12
N LEU A 548 30.95 -5.58 2.32
CA LEU A 548 31.19 -6.28 3.59
C LEU A 548 32.67 -6.40 3.92
N ASP A 549 33.54 -6.63 2.92
CA ASP A 549 34.99 -6.77 3.11
C ASP A 549 35.66 -5.46 3.54
N ARG A 550 35.02 -4.32 3.30
CA ARG A 550 35.47 -2.98 3.68
C ARG A 550 34.75 -2.41 4.89
N PHE A 551 33.70 -3.11 5.37
CA PHE A 551 32.82 -2.59 6.42
C PHE A 551 33.58 -2.39 7.73
N GLY A 552 33.43 -1.23 8.37
CA GLY A 552 34.11 -0.91 9.62
C GLY A 552 34.07 0.57 9.97
N MET A 553 35.20 1.11 10.42
CA MET A 553 35.28 2.50 10.92
C MET A 553 34.92 3.54 9.87
N ASP A 554 35.22 3.29 8.59
CA ASP A 554 34.92 4.21 7.49
C ASP A 554 33.40 4.34 7.22
N ASN A 555 32.57 3.46 7.79
CA ASN A 555 31.12 3.54 7.74
C ASN A 555 30.51 4.37 8.89
N LEU A 556 31.37 4.95 9.76
CA LEU A 556 30.95 5.86 10.85
C LEU A 556 31.34 7.31 10.52
N ARG A 557 30.48 8.22 10.94
CA ARG A 557 30.81 9.65 10.96
C ARG A 557 31.71 9.95 12.16
N ASP A 558 32.43 11.08 12.08
CA ASP A 558 33.28 11.52 13.20
C ASP A 558 32.45 11.64 14.51
N GLY A 559 32.90 10.94 15.56
CA GLY A 559 32.25 10.92 16.86
C GLY A 559 30.98 10.08 16.96
N GLU A 560 30.56 9.39 15.89
CA GLU A 560 29.44 8.45 15.93
C GLU A 560 29.79 7.21 16.78
N ALA A 561 28.87 6.73 17.61
CA ALA A 561 29.09 5.57 18.43
C ALA A 561 29.26 4.31 17.57
N LEU A 562 30.23 3.44 17.95
CA LEU A 562 30.46 2.18 17.21
C LEU A 562 29.22 1.28 17.15
N THR A 563 28.30 1.40 18.09
CA THR A 563 27.01 0.68 18.09
C THR A 563 26.17 0.95 16.84
N ALA A 564 26.35 2.09 16.19
CA ALA A 564 25.66 2.43 14.94
C ALA A 564 25.99 1.45 13.80
N LEU A 565 27.17 0.82 13.83
CA LEU A 565 27.54 -0.23 12.88
C LEU A 565 26.55 -1.41 12.90
N GLN A 566 25.95 -1.74 14.05
CA GLN A 566 24.98 -2.84 14.12
C GLN A 566 23.70 -2.55 13.30
N THR A 567 23.30 -1.31 13.16
CA THR A 567 22.15 -0.94 12.29
C THR A 567 22.55 -0.75 10.83
N LYS A 568 23.79 -0.37 10.55
CA LYS A 568 24.32 -0.18 9.18
C LYS A 568 24.66 -1.53 8.50
N ILE A 569 25.11 -2.53 9.27
CA ILE A 569 25.43 -3.85 8.69
C ILE A 569 24.19 -4.61 8.21
N VAL A 570 23.02 -4.40 8.82
CA VAL A 570 21.78 -5.14 8.47
C VAL A 570 21.39 -4.96 7.00
N PRO A 571 21.19 -3.72 6.49
CA PRO A 571 20.84 -3.52 5.08
C PRO A 571 21.96 -4.00 4.13
N LEU A 572 23.23 -3.95 4.55
CA LEU A 572 24.36 -4.43 3.79
C LEU A 572 24.41 -5.95 3.77
N TYR A 573 24.31 -6.62 4.93
CA TYR A 573 24.36 -8.08 5.03
C TYR A 573 23.20 -8.74 4.26
N LEU A 574 22.01 -8.12 4.26
CA LEU A 574 20.83 -8.56 3.54
C LEU A 574 20.63 -7.82 2.19
N TYR A 575 21.68 -7.21 1.64
CA TYR A 575 21.55 -6.36 0.44
C TYR A 575 21.00 -7.12 -0.77
N HIS A 576 21.29 -8.40 -0.89
CA HIS A 576 20.86 -9.28 -1.98
C HIS A 576 19.40 -9.75 -1.92
N ARG A 577 18.67 -9.45 -0.83
CA ARG A 577 17.33 -10.07 -0.57
C ARG A 577 16.30 -9.87 -1.68
N TYR A 578 16.28 -8.70 -2.32
CA TYR A 578 15.30 -8.39 -3.36
C TYR A 578 15.68 -9.01 -4.71
N GLN A 579 16.94 -8.99 -5.07
CA GLN A 579 17.43 -9.65 -6.30
C GLN A 579 17.38 -11.17 -6.18
N LEU A 580 17.51 -11.70 -4.96
CA LEU A 580 17.27 -13.13 -4.67
C LEU A 580 15.79 -13.49 -4.91
N ASP A 581 14.85 -12.68 -4.44
CA ASP A 581 13.41 -12.89 -4.69
C ASP A 581 13.13 -12.86 -6.20
N ALA A 582 13.61 -11.84 -6.91
CA ALA A 582 13.42 -11.70 -8.34
C ALA A 582 14.02 -12.89 -9.14
N ALA A 583 15.25 -13.28 -8.83
CA ALA A 583 15.91 -14.42 -9.48
C ALA A 583 15.18 -15.73 -9.22
N ALA A 584 14.72 -15.94 -7.98
CA ALA A 584 14.00 -17.16 -7.58
C ALA A 584 12.68 -17.36 -8.33
N LYS A 585 12.05 -16.31 -8.85
CA LYS A 585 10.84 -16.42 -9.68
C LYS A 585 11.07 -17.08 -11.02
N SER A 586 12.32 -17.16 -11.48
CA SER A 586 12.67 -17.99 -12.63
C SER A 586 12.57 -19.49 -12.34
N LEU A 587 12.78 -19.93 -11.09
CA LEU A 587 12.69 -21.36 -10.68
C LEU A 587 11.22 -21.75 -10.50
N GLY A 588 10.74 -22.73 -11.26
CA GLY A 588 9.31 -23.03 -11.38
C GLY A 588 8.53 -21.87 -12.00
N GLY A 589 9.24 -21.02 -12.78
CA GLY A 589 8.71 -19.79 -13.32
C GLY A 589 7.92 -19.96 -14.61
N MET A 590 7.13 -18.94 -14.90
CA MET A 590 6.37 -18.79 -16.14
C MET A 590 6.56 -17.36 -16.67
N ASP A 591 6.44 -17.20 -17.98
CA ASP A 591 6.37 -15.91 -18.66
C ASP A 591 4.98 -15.78 -19.29
N PHE A 592 4.25 -14.73 -18.96
CA PHE A 592 2.88 -14.50 -19.46
C PHE A 592 2.56 -13.00 -19.50
N VAL A 593 1.52 -12.67 -20.25
CA VAL A 593 0.91 -11.34 -20.33
C VAL A 593 -0.59 -11.47 -20.09
N TYR A 594 -1.24 -10.42 -19.63
CA TYR A 594 -2.71 -10.40 -19.50
C TYR A 594 -3.34 -10.38 -20.89
N ARG A 595 -4.35 -11.23 -21.10
CA ARG A 595 -4.90 -11.52 -22.43
C ARG A 595 -6.41 -11.41 -22.44
N HIS A 596 -6.92 -10.88 -23.55
CA HIS A 596 -8.35 -10.93 -23.86
C HIS A 596 -8.58 -11.79 -25.13
N GLU A 597 -9.78 -12.32 -25.27
CA GLU A 597 -10.17 -13.05 -26.47
C GLU A 597 -9.99 -12.14 -27.70
N GLY A 598 -9.30 -12.65 -28.73
CA GLY A 598 -9.07 -11.94 -30.00
C GLY A 598 -7.98 -10.87 -29.99
N ASP A 599 -7.24 -10.64 -28.88
CA ASP A 599 -6.18 -9.63 -28.81
C ASP A 599 -4.84 -10.06 -29.46
N GLY A 600 -4.69 -11.34 -29.76
CA GLY A 600 -3.51 -11.91 -30.45
C GLY A 600 -2.26 -12.05 -29.55
N ARG A 601 -2.36 -11.78 -28.25
CA ARG A 601 -1.23 -11.89 -27.32
C ARG A 601 -0.78 -13.35 -27.10
N PRO A 602 0.53 -13.59 -26.81
CA PRO A 602 1.08 -14.94 -26.69
C PRO A 602 0.50 -15.70 -25.50
N ALA A 603 0.42 -17.01 -25.63
CA ALA A 603 0.07 -17.90 -24.54
C ALA A 603 1.18 -17.91 -23.46
N PRO A 604 0.85 -18.22 -22.19
CA PRO A 604 1.84 -18.43 -21.15
C PRO A 604 2.84 -19.53 -21.51
N THR A 605 4.11 -19.32 -21.17
CA THR A 605 5.20 -20.29 -21.40
C THR A 605 5.94 -20.57 -20.10
N VAL A 606 6.43 -21.81 -19.96
CA VAL A 606 7.32 -22.19 -18.84
C VAL A 606 8.72 -21.64 -19.10
N VAL A 607 9.38 -21.12 -18.07
CA VAL A 607 10.78 -20.68 -18.15
C VAL A 607 11.66 -21.87 -18.52
N PRO A 608 12.56 -21.78 -19.54
CA PRO A 608 13.44 -22.86 -19.94
C PRO A 608 14.28 -23.40 -18.76
N TRP A 609 14.49 -24.72 -18.69
CA TRP A 609 15.21 -25.33 -17.58
C TRP A 609 16.61 -24.77 -17.35
N GLU A 610 17.37 -24.49 -18.41
CA GLU A 610 18.71 -23.88 -18.30
C GLU A 610 18.68 -22.59 -17.44
N ARG A 611 17.67 -21.75 -17.62
CA ARG A 611 17.49 -20.53 -16.83
C ARG A 611 17.05 -20.86 -15.39
N GLN A 612 16.17 -21.88 -15.20
CA GLN A 612 15.78 -22.35 -13.88
C GLN A 612 16.96 -22.95 -13.10
N GLU A 613 17.84 -23.71 -13.78
CA GLU A 613 19.05 -24.29 -13.18
C GLU A 613 20.05 -23.20 -12.75
N LYS A 614 20.21 -22.15 -13.57
CA LYS A 614 21.03 -20.99 -13.21
C LYS A 614 20.45 -20.29 -11.97
N ALA A 615 19.14 -20.08 -11.91
CA ALA A 615 18.46 -19.51 -10.74
C ALA A 615 18.70 -20.37 -9.48
N LEU A 616 18.51 -21.68 -9.58
CA LEU A 616 18.76 -22.61 -8.48
C LEU A 616 20.22 -22.52 -7.99
N SER A 617 21.18 -22.44 -8.91
CA SER A 617 22.60 -22.35 -8.58
C SER A 617 22.92 -21.06 -7.81
N LEU A 618 22.38 -19.92 -8.24
CA LEU A 618 22.52 -18.63 -7.54
C LEU A 618 21.86 -18.61 -6.16
N ILE A 619 20.66 -19.22 -6.03
CA ILE A 619 20.02 -19.34 -4.71
C ILE A 619 20.89 -20.19 -3.76
N LEU A 620 21.46 -21.29 -4.24
CA LEU A 620 22.35 -22.13 -3.44
C LEU A 620 23.65 -21.45 -3.07
N GLU A 621 24.15 -20.53 -3.90
CA GLU A 621 25.33 -19.70 -3.59
C GLU A 621 25.06 -18.80 -2.37
N THR A 622 23.86 -18.20 -2.26
CA THR A 622 23.49 -17.38 -1.08
C THR A 622 23.46 -18.14 0.24
N LEU A 623 23.37 -19.47 0.19
CA LEU A 623 23.39 -20.40 1.34
C LEU A 623 24.79 -20.96 1.64
N SER A 624 25.79 -20.58 0.85
CA SER A 624 27.16 -21.08 1.07
C SER A 624 27.78 -20.41 2.29
N PRO A 625 28.69 -21.12 3.03
CA PRO A 625 29.43 -20.51 4.11
C PRO A 625 30.17 -19.22 3.69
N GLU A 626 30.77 -19.22 2.50
CA GLU A 626 31.47 -18.04 1.97
C GLU A 626 30.54 -16.83 1.80
N ALA A 627 29.30 -17.04 1.39
CA ALA A 627 28.34 -15.95 1.25
C ALA A 627 27.83 -15.43 2.60
N LEU A 628 27.75 -16.30 3.61
CA LEU A 628 27.21 -15.98 4.95
C LEU A 628 28.28 -15.47 5.93
N ASP A 629 29.56 -15.77 5.66
CA ASP A 629 30.66 -15.40 6.54
C ASP A 629 31.00 -13.91 6.48
N VAL A 630 31.47 -13.38 7.62
CA VAL A 630 31.95 -12.01 7.80
C VAL A 630 33.32 -12.07 8.43
N LYS A 631 34.30 -11.36 7.86
CA LYS A 631 35.68 -11.35 8.34
C LYS A 631 35.76 -10.99 9.84
N ASP A 632 36.66 -11.65 10.55
CA ASP A 632 36.88 -11.42 11.99
C ASP A 632 37.19 -9.95 12.31
N GLU A 633 37.95 -9.26 11.43
CA GLU A 633 38.25 -7.83 11.60
C GLU A 633 37.00 -6.99 11.62
N VAL A 634 36.00 -7.33 10.77
CA VAL A 634 34.69 -6.63 10.72
C VAL A 634 33.90 -6.95 12.00
N LEU A 635 33.82 -8.24 12.38
CA LEU A 635 33.08 -8.66 13.58
C LEU A 635 33.61 -7.97 14.85
N MET A 636 34.93 -7.76 14.95
CA MET A 636 35.55 -7.09 16.11
C MET A 636 35.21 -5.58 16.19
N THR A 637 34.77 -4.95 15.10
CA THR A 637 34.32 -3.54 15.13
C THR A 637 32.87 -3.38 15.59
N LEU A 638 32.06 -4.46 15.56
CA LEU A 638 30.63 -4.44 15.92
C LEU A 638 30.43 -4.39 17.44
N SER A 639 30.55 -3.19 17.99
CA SER A 639 30.43 -2.92 19.42
C SER A 639 29.03 -3.21 19.94
N PRO A 640 28.91 -3.73 21.19
CA PRO A 640 27.64 -3.94 21.85
C PRO A 640 26.91 -2.64 22.13
N LEU A 641 25.57 -2.74 22.24
CA LEU A 641 24.70 -1.64 22.64
C LEU A 641 24.94 -1.29 24.11
N GLY A 642 25.22 -0.01 24.40
CA GLY A 642 25.30 0.52 25.76
C GLY A 642 23.91 0.51 26.44
N TYR A 643 23.91 0.48 27.77
CA TYR A 643 22.68 0.68 28.56
C TYR A 643 22.16 2.09 28.28
N SER A 644 20.88 2.23 27.94
CA SER A 644 20.22 3.51 27.56
C SER A 644 20.57 4.11 26.18
N ASP A 645 20.78 3.29 25.17
CA ASP A 645 20.66 3.81 23.80
C ASP A 645 19.23 4.33 23.59
N GLY A 646 19.13 5.63 23.40
CA GLY A 646 17.84 6.32 23.27
C GLY A 646 17.20 6.24 21.89
N ASP A 647 17.82 5.57 20.90
CA ASP A 647 17.22 5.40 19.56
C ASP A 647 16.10 4.34 19.59
N PRO A 648 14.82 4.75 19.53
CA PRO A 648 13.69 3.82 19.55
C PRO A 648 13.64 2.89 18.33
N GLN A 649 14.40 3.22 17.27
CA GLN A 649 14.49 2.41 16.05
C GLN A 649 15.54 1.29 16.16
N PHE A 650 16.53 1.42 17.05
CA PHE A 650 17.66 0.50 17.12
C PHE A 650 17.21 -0.97 17.24
N GLY A 651 16.33 -1.29 18.15
CA GLY A 651 15.83 -2.66 18.33
C GLY A 651 14.98 -3.22 17.18
N ARG A 652 14.65 -2.37 16.17
CA ARG A 652 13.93 -2.78 14.96
C ARG A 652 14.86 -2.89 13.74
N GLU A 653 16.04 -2.27 13.81
CA GLU A 653 16.98 -2.13 12.70
C GLU A 653 18.26 -2.96 12.89
N ALA A 654 18.48 -3.54 14.07
CA ALA A 654 19.60 -4.45 14.37
C ALA A 654 19.13 -5.91 14.33
N PHE A 655 20.05 -6.84 14.05
CA PHE A 655 19.77 -8.26 14.22
C PHE A 655 19.52 -8.59 15.69
N ASP A 656 18.55 -9.46 15.94
CA ASP A 656 18.45 -10.10 17.26
C ASP A 656 19.69 -10.98 17.51
N GLY A 657 20.13 -11.09 18.77
CA GLY A 657 21.26 -11.93 19.13
C GLY A 657 20.99 -12.71 20.42
N ALA A 658 21.48 -13.95 20.47
CA ALA A 658 21.33 -14.85 21.62
C ALA A 658 22.13 -14.38 22.84
N GLY A 659 23.14 -13.57 22.60
CA GLY A 659 24.05 -13.11 23.63
C GLY A 659 24.36 -11.62 23.53
N ARG A 660 23.42 -10.74 23.92
CA ARG A 660 23.88 -9.38 24.22
C ARG A 660 25.11 -9.48 25.11
N PRO A 661 26.22 -8.87 24.76
CA PRO A 661 26.33 -7.63 24.02
C PRO A 661 26.98 -7.76 22.61
N ALA A 662 27.44 -8.91 22.19
CA ALA A 662 28.18 -9.06 20.92
C ALA A 662 27.23 -9.25 19.72
N PHE A 663 27.71 -8.89 18.52
CA PHE A 663 27.02 -9.22 17.28
C PHE A 663 27.02 -10.75 17.08
N ASP A 664 25.87 -11.29 16.73
CA ASP A 664 25.67 -12.73 16.56
C ASP A 664 25.63 -13.07 15.07
N LEU A 665 26.79 -13.53 14.55
CA LEU A 665 26.91 -13.95 13.14
C LEU A 665 25.96 -15.10 12.81
N MET A 666 25.75 -16.06 13.73
CA MET A 666 24.87 -17.20 13.47
C MET A 666 23.42 -16.77 13.36
N GLN A 667 22.97 -15.79 14.13
CA GLN A 667 21.63 -15.22 14.02
C GLN A 667 21.46 -14.42 12.72
N ALA A 668 22.45 -13.61 12.35
CA ALA A 668 22.45 -12.89 11.07
C ALA A 668 22.39 -13.85 9.89
N ALA A 669 23.22 -14.92 9.93
CA ALA A 669 23.24 -15.97 8.93
C ALA A 669 21.92 -16.77 8.88
N SER A 670 21.29 -17.04 10.03
CA SER A 670 19.95 -17.65 10.10
C SER A 670 18.92 -16.80 9.38
N SER A 671 18.98 -15.47 9.57
CA SER A 671 18.06 -14.54 8.93
C SER A 671 18.25 -14.51 7.40
N ALA A 672 19.50 -14.48 6.92
CA ALA A 672 19.80 -14.53 5.48
C ALA A 672 19.40 -15.87 4.85
N ALA A 673 19.74 -16.99 5.51
CA ALA A 673 19.38 -18.33 5.06
C ALA A 673 17.84 -18.53 5.03
N ALA A 674 17.12 -17.97 6.00
CA ALA A 674 15.64 -18.01 6.01
C ALA A 674 15.06 -17.37 4.76
N LEU A 675 15.53 -16.19 4.35
CA LEU A 675 15.11 -15.55 3.09
C LEU A 675 15.38 -16.42 1.87
N SER A 676 16.55 -17.06 1.81
CA SER A 676 16.91 -17.97 0.71
C SER A 676 16.02 -19.22 0.68
N PHE A 677 15.67 -19.77 1.84
CA PHE A 677 14.72 -20.90 1.92
C PHE A 677 13.28 -20.48 1.63
N ASP A 678 12.85 -19.30 2.06
CA ASP A 678 11.53 -18.77 1.68
C ASP A 678 11.43 -18.60 0.16
N ALA A 679 12.51 -18.15 -0.47
CA ALA A 679 12.59 -18.04 -1.93
C ALA A 679 12.63 -19.40 -2.62
N LEU A 680 13.42 -20.36 -2.13
CA LEU A 680 13.61 -21.69 -2.72
C LEU A 680 12.39 -22.60 -2.52
N LEU A 681 11.85 -22.62 -1.31
CA LEU A 681 10.91 -23.62 -0.82
C LEU A 681 9.48 -23.10 -0.65
N ALA A 682 9.12 -21.97 -1.31
CA ALA A 682 7.75 -21.48 -1.33
C ALA A 682 6.79 -22.58 -1.83
N PRO A 683 5.71 -22.92 -1.09
CA PRO A 683 4.85 -24.06 -1.43
C PRO A 683 4.30 -24.02 -2.86
N GLU A 684 3.87 -22.88 -3.35
CA GLU A 684 3.33 -22.72 -4.70
C GLU A 684 4.42 -22.90 -5.77
N ARG A 685 5.66 -22.52 -5.49
CA ARG A 685 6.81 -22.81 -6.39
C ARG A 685 7.06 -24.31 -6.48
N LEU A 686 7.02 -25.02 -5.34
CA LEU A 686 7.23 -26.45 -5.32
C LEU A 686 6.13 -27.20 -6.11
N VAL A 687 4.87 -26.75 -6.01
CA VAL A 687 3.77 -27.28 -6.83
C VAL A 687 4.04 -27.05 -8.33
N ARG A 688 4.50 -25.87 -8.73
CA ARG A 688 4.82 -25.60 -10.15
C ARG A 688 5.98 -26.45 -10.66
N LEU A 689 7.03 -26.61 -9.84
CA LEU A 689 8.18 -27.48 -10.21
C LEU A 689 7.76 -28.94 -10.40
N ASP A 690 6.89 -29.46 -9.53
CA ASP A 690 6.32 -30.80 -9.63
C ASP A 690 5.51 -30.95 -10.94
N ALA A 691 4.57 -30.05 -11.17
CA ALA A 691 3.74 -30.03 -12.37
C ALA A 691 4.54 -29.86 -13.68
N GLN A 692 5.59 -29.03 -13.68
CA GLN A 692 6.46 -28.84 -14.85
C GLN A 692 7.27 -30.11 -15.16
N GLY A 693 7.75 -30.81 -14.12
CA GLY A 693 8.43 -32.11 -14.27
C GLY A 693 7.52 -33.22 -14.82
N ASP A 694 6.26 -33.25 -14.38
CA ASP A 694 5.26 -34.17 -14.87
C ASP A 694 4.84 -33.88 -16.33
N ALA A 695 4.82 -32.60 -16.71
CA ALA A 695 4.38 -32.17 -18.04
C ALA A 695 5.45 -32.35 -19.13
N SER A 696 6.74 -32.30 -18.79
CA SER A 696 7.81 -32.34 -19.80
C SER A 696 9.11 -32.95 -19.26
N ALA A 697 9.68 -33.88 -20.01
CA ALA A 697 11.00 -34.46 -19.71
C ALA A 697 12.17 -33.45 -19.79
N GLU A 698 11.94 -32.27 -20.35
CA GLU A 698 12.93 -31.17 -20.37
C GLU A 698 13.10 -30.51 -18.99
N HIS A 699 12.12 -30.69 -18.10
CA HIS A 699 12.15 -30.19 -16.74
C HIS A 699 12.29 -31.34 -15.74
N PRO A 700 13.40 -31.40 -14.98
CA PRO A 700 13.65 -32.56 -14.10
C PRO A 700 12.76 -32.62 -12.85
N GLY A 701 11.93 -31.60 -12.60
CA GLY A 701 10.93 -31.59 -11.54
C GLY A 701 11.46 -31.34 -10.13
N LEU A 702 10.52 -31.42 -9.17
CA LEU A 702 10.74 -31.07 -7.76
C LEU A 702 11.79 -31.97 -7.10
N GLY A 703 11.73 -33.27 -7.33
CA GLY A 703 12.66 -34.24 -6.72
C GLY A 703 14.14 -33.95 -7.04
N PHE A 704 14.42 -33.51 -8.28
CA PHE A 704 15.77 -33.09 -8.69
C PHE A 704 16.22 -31.84 -7.90
N VAL A 705 15.38 -30.82 -7.81
CA VAL A 705 15.69 -29.56 -7.10
C VAL A 705 16.03 -29.82 -5.63
N LEU A 706 15.20 -30.63 -4.95
CA LEU A 706 15.42 -31.01 -3.54
C LEU A 706 16.69 -31.84 -3.35
N SER A 707 16.95 -32.76 -4.28
CA SER A 707 18.18 -33.58 -4.27
C SER A 707 19.44 -32.72 -4.48
N ARG A 708 19.42 -31.79 -5.46
CA ARG A 708 20.52 -30.86 -5.72
C ARG A 708 20.79 -29.96 -4.51
N THR A 709 19.75 -29.44 -3.90
CA THR A 709 19.83 -28.64 -2.66
C THR A 709 20.49 -29.46 -1.53
N SER A 710 19.97 -30.67 -1.26
CA SER A 710 20.53 -31.56 -0.25
C SER A 710 22.01 -31.90 -0.52
N ASN A 711 22.42 -32.06 -1.81
CA ASN A 711 23.82 -32.31 -2.16
C ASN A 711 24.70 -31.11 -1.85
N SER A 712 24.28 -29.89 -2.21
CA SER A 712 25.03 -28.66 -1.99
C SER A 712 25.23 -28.38 -0.49
N LEU A 713 24.15 -28.46 0.30
CA LEU A 713 24.20 -28.12 1.74
C LEU A 713 24.93 -29.17 2.60
N MET A 714 24.98 -30.43 2.17
CA MET A 714 25.64 -31.52 2.89
C MET A 714 27.06 -31.83 2.34
N ASP A 715 27.64 -30.96 1.55
CA ASP A 715 29.02 -31.10 1.06
C ASP A 715 30.02 -30.51 2.07
N PHE A 716 30.47 -31.31 3.00
CA PHE A 716 31.52 -30.98 3.99
C PHE A 716 32.95 -31.33 3.50
N SER A 717 33.14 -31.53 2.23
CA SER A 717 34.46 -31.89 1.63
C SER A 717 35.35 -30.67 1.38
N LYS A 718 34.81 -29.46 1.39
CA LYS A 718 35.51 -28.20 1.20
C LYS A 718 36.31 -27.87 2.44
N GLY A 719 37.55 -27.42 2.27
CA GLY A 719 38.48 -27.11 3.38
C GLY A 719 38.06 -25.80 4.11
N GLU A 720 36.96 -25.86 4.79
CA GLU A 720 36.35 -24.74 5.53
C GLU A 720 37.01 -24.60 6.91
N ASP A 721 37.14 -23.38 7.41
CA ASP A 721 37.50 -23.12 8.79
C ASP A 721 36.35 -23.45 9.80
N ALA A 722 36.59 -23.26 11.07
CA ALA A 722 35.61 -23.61 12.10
C ALA A 722 34.31 -22.78 12.04
N THR A 723 34.40 -21.50 11.69
CA THR A 723 33.25 -20.60 11.53
C THR A 723 32.40 -21.03 10.33
N GLN A 724 33.04 -21.28 9.19
CA GLN A 724 32.39 -21.73 7.97
C GLN A 724 31.77 -23.12 8.13
N GLN A 725 32.41 -24.04 8.86
CA GLN A 725 31.78 -25.32 9.22
C GLN A 725 30.53 -25.13 10.07
N GLY A 726 30.57 -24.24 11.09
CA GLY A 726 29.42 -23.89 11.91
C GLY A 726 28.26 -23.28 11.08
N LEU A 727 28.56 -22.42 10.13
CA LEU A 727 27.58 -21.85 9.19
C LEU A 727 26.94 -22.93 8.31
N ARG A 728 27.73 -23.89 7.81
CA ARG A 728 27.19 -25.02 7.03
C ARG A 728 26.26 -25.90 7.85
N GLU A 729 26.66 -26.24 9.10
CA GLU A 729 25.83 -27.00 10.03
C GLU A 729 24.50 -26.29 10.35
N LEU A 730 24.58 -24.97 10.55
CA LEU A 730 23.40 -24.12 10.75
C LEU A 730 22.43 -24.21 9.55
N VAL A 731 22.95 -23.96 8.33
CA VAL A 731 22.12 -23.95 7.11
C VAL A 731 21.50 -25.32 6.84
N ALA A 732 22.27 -26.39 7.00
CA ALA A 732 21.76 -27.76 6.85
C ALA A 732 20.69 -28.10 7.90
N SER A 733 20.81 -27.58 9.12
CA SER A 733 19.80 -27.73 10.18
C SER A 733 18.53 -26.99 9.83
N LEU A 734 18.64 -25.72 9.38
CA LEU A 734 17.49 -24.92 8.94
C LEU A 734 16.76 -25.57 7.74
N TYR A 735 17.50 -26.12 6.80
CA TYR A 735 16.92 -26.86 5.68
C TYR A 735 16.11 -28.07 6.15
N ALA A 736 16.64 -28.85 7.09
CA ALA A 736 15.91 -29.97 7.68
C ALA A 736 14.61 -29.53 8.37
N GLU A 737 14.63 -28.41 9.12
CA GLU A 737 13.42 -27.86 9.75
C GLU A 737 12.40 -27.42 8.70
N ARG A 738 12.83 -26.77 7.61
CA ARG A 738 11.94 -26.39 6.50
C ARG A 738 11.32 -27.62 5.82
N LEU A 739 12.11 -28.67 5.55
CA LEU A 739 11.59 -29.92 4.98
C LEU A 739 10.61 -30.60 5.93
N ILE A 740 10.86 -30.58 7.25
CA ILE A 740 9.93 -31.11 8.25
C ILE A 740 8.61 -30.34 8.20
N GLY A 741 8.67 -28.99 8.19
CA GLY A 741 7.48 -28.15 8.08
C GLY A 741 6.65 -28.45 6.83
N LEU A 742 7.29 -28.57 5.66
CA LEU A 742 6.62 -28.90 4.39
C LEU A 742 6.07 -30.33 4.36
N THR A 743 6.81 -31.30 4.91
CA THR A 743 6.39 -32.73 4.92
C THR A 743 5.12 -32.97 5.74
N PHE A 744 4.97 -32.23 6.85
CA PHE A 744 3.89 -32.44 7.83
C PHE A 744 2.90 -31.29 7.91
N GLY A 745 3.07 -30.21 7.09
CA GLY A 745 2.16 -29.08 7.03
C GLY A 745 0.79 -29.48 6.47
N GLU A 746 -0.28 -29.05 7.14
CA GLU A 746 -1.67 -29.38 6.74
C GLU A 746 -2.03 -28.70 5.41
N ASP A 747 -1.53 -27.50 5.17
CA ASP A 747 -1.84 -26.65 3.99
C ASP A 747 -0.90 -26.91 2.79
N VAL A 748 0.01 -27.90 2.88
CA VAL A 748 0.96 -28.24 1.80
C VAL A 748 0.35 -29.29 0.88
N ALA A 749 0.47 -29.09 -0.43
CA ALA A 749 -0.06 -30.01 -1.44
C ALA A 749 0.48 -31.46 -1.24
N PRO A 750 -0.37 -32.50 -1.43
CA PRO A 750 0.03 -33.89 -1.18
C PRO A 750 1.27 -34.34 -1.95
N ALA A 751 1.43 -33.98 -3.22
CA ALA A 751 2.61 -34.30 -4.03
C ALA A 751 3.88 -33.68 -3.43
N VAL A 752 3.84 -32.39 -3.06
CA VAL A 752 4.96 -31.70 -2.41
C VAL A 752 5.34 -32.38 -1.08
N ARG A 753 4.34 -32.82 -0.28
CA ARG A 753 4.61 -33.56 0.98
C ARG A 753 5.32 -34.88 0.73
N LEU A 754 5.02 -35.58 -0.36
CA LEU A 754 5.70 -36.84 -0.72
C LEU A 754 7.15 -36.60 -1.12
N GLU A 755 7.39 -35.63 -1.99
CA GLU A 755 8.74 -35.26 -2.46
C GLU A 755 9.61 -34.73 -1.33
N THR A 756 9.08 -33.84 -0.48
CA THR A 756 9.83 -33.33 0.68
C THR A 756 10.12 -34.39 1.72
N ARG A 757 9.23 -35.37 1.89
CA ARG A 757 9.47 -36.57 2.72
C ARG A 757 10.62 -37.42 2.16
N ALA A 758 10.64 -37.65 0.84
CA ALA A 758 11.72 -38.37 0.20
C ALA A 758 13.06 -37.63 0.35
N ALA A 759 13.06 -36.30 0.16
CA ALA A 759 14.22 -35.45 0.38
C ALA A 759 14.73 -35.51 1.83
N LEU A 760 13.81 -35.48 2.82
CA LEU A 760 14.14 -35.60 4.26
C LEU A 760 14.77 -36.95 4.60
N MET A 761 14.29 -38.04 4.01
CA MET A 761 14.92 -39.37 4.14
C MET A 761 16.31 -39.40 3.47
N GLY A 762 16.46 -38.78 2.30
CA GLY A 762 17.75 -38.63 1.63
C GLY A 762 18.74 -37.82 2.44
N LEU A 763 18.30 -36.74 3.08
CA LEU A 763 19.10 -35.90 3.97
C LEU A 763 19.59 -36.69 5.19
N LYS A 764 18.71 -37.50 5.81
CA LYS A 764 19.10 -38.40 6.91
C LYS A 764 20.17 -39.42 6.46
N ALA A 765 20.01 -40.01 5.29
CA ALA A 765 21.01 -40.97 4.74
C ALA A 765 22.38 -40.31 4.48
N LYS A 766 22.41 -39.01 4.08
CA LYS A 766 23.65 -38.23 3.95
C LYS A 766 24.28 -37.96 5.32
N ALA A 767 23.49 -37.59 6.33
CA ALA A 767 23.95 -37.41 7.69
C ALA A 767 24.56 -38.69 8.29
N GLU A 768 24.00 -39.88 7.99
CA GLU A 768 24.59 -41.16 8.41
C GLU A 768 26.01 -41.36 7.85
N LYS A 769 26.29 -40.89 6.62
CA LYS A 769 27.64 -40.96 6.04
C LYS A 769 28.59 -39.98 6.71
N LEU A 770 28.11 -38.82 7.17
CA LEU A 770 28.91 -37.79 7.85
C LEU A 770 29.31 -38.16 9.26
N LYS A 771 28.77 -39.21 9.89
CA LYS A 771 29.14 -39.65 11.25
C LYS A 771 30.65 -39.93 11.43
N ARG A 772 31.36 -40.23 10.35
CA ARG A 772 32.81 -40.50 10.39
C ARG A 772 33.67 -39.24 10.50
N SER A 773 33.23 -38.13 9.95
CA SER A 773 33.97 -36.86 9.88
C SER A 773 33.36 -35.77 10.78
N ASN A 774 32.06 -35.78 11.02
CA ASN A 774 31.32 -34.81 11.87
C ASN A 774 30.24 -35.53 12.69
N ALA A 775 30.68 -36.33 13.73
CA ALA A 775 29.80 -37.21 14.47
C ALA A 775 28.74 -36.48 15.31
N HIS A 776 29.08 -35.31 15.87
CA HIS A 776 28.18 -34.56 16.76
C HIS A 776 26.98 -33.99 15.95
N PHE A 777 27.27 -33.23 14.94
CA PHE A 777 26.25 -32.64 14.06
C PHE A 777 25.37 -33.73 13.40
N ALA A 778 26.02 -34.72 12.79
CA ALA A 778 25.32 -35.80 12.10
C ALA A 778 24.36 -36.58 13.03
N SER A 779 24.76 -36.86 14.28
CA SER A 779 23.92 -37.56 15.25
C SER A 779 22.72 -36.71 15.67
N GLY A 780 22.93 -35.42 15.90
CA GLY A 780 21.85 -34.45 16.19
C GLY A 780 20.83 -34.35 15.05
N LEU A 781 21.29 -34.19 13.82
CA LEU A 781 20.42 -34.09 12.63
C LEU A 781 19.61 -35.38 12.38
N ILE A 782 20.24 -36.57 12.53
CA ILE A 782 19.59 -37.88 12.42
C ILE A 782 18.50 -38.04 13.48
N ALA A 783 18.81 -37.69 14.74
CA ALA A 783 17.85 -37.75 15.84
C ALA A 783 16.66 -36.81 15.57
N ARG A 784 16.92 -35.58 15.19
CA ARG A 784 15.88 -34.56 14.91
C ARG A 784 14.92 -35.02 13.80
N ILE A 785 15.45 -35.53 12.66
CA ILE A 785 14.64 -36.08 11.57
C ILE A 785 13.88 -37.32 12.04
N GLY A 786 14.53 -38.21 12.83
CA GLY A 786 13.92 -39.41 13.38
C GLY A 786 12.72 -39.09 14.30
N ASP A 787 12.86 -38.11 15.17
CA ASP A 787 11.79 -37.67 16.06
C ASP A 787 10.60 -37.07 15.31
N ALA A 788 10.85 -36.26 14.28
CA ALA A 788 9.81 -35.70 13.41
C ALA A 788 9.04 -36.82 12.71
N MET A 789 9.75 -37.79 12.13
CA MET A 789 9.14 -38.94 11.44
C MET A 789 8.36 -39.88 12.41
N ALA A 790 8.78 -39.97 13.67
CA ALA A 790 8.10 -40.78 14.68
C ALA A 790 6.79 -40.15 15.17
N ARG A 791 6.80 -38.82 15.39
CA ARG A 791 5.59 -38.05 15.79
C ARG A 791 4.49 -38.11 14.74
N ALA A 792 4.85 -38.08 13.48
CA ALA A 792 3.92 -38.14 12.34
C ALA A 792 3.24 -39.51 12.16
N ARG A 793 3.59 -40.54 12.94
CA ARG A 793 2.88 -41.83 12.90
C ARG A 793 1.52 -41.80 13.59
N THR A 794 1.13 -40.69 14.19
CA THR A 794 -0.17 -40.50 14.82
C THR A 794 -0.77 -39.14 14.40
N PRO A 795 -1.03 -38.90 13.11
CA PRO A 795 -1.86 -37.78 12.76
C PRO A 795 -3.30 -38.17 13.04
N ALA A 796 -4.06 -37.30 13.71
CA ALA A 796 -5.46 -37.22 13.36
C ALA A 796 -5.50 -36.95 11.84
N VAL A 797 -5.97 -37.91 11.08
CA VAL A 797 -6.25 -37.70 9.64
C VAL A 797 -7.40 -36.71 9.60
N LYS A 798 -7.06 -35.42 9.54
CA LYS A 798 -8.00 -34.44 9.05
C LYS A 798 -8.11 -34.75 7.55
N GLU A 799 -9.25 -35.23 7.11
CA GLU A 799 -9.51 -35.33 5.67
C GLU A 799 -9.12 -33.98 5.07
N PRO A 800 -8.42 -33.97 3.90
CA PRO A 800 -8.18 -32.72 3.19
C PRO A 800 -9.54 -32.02 3.10
N ALA A 801 -9.62 -30.77 3.49
CA ALA A 801 -10.81 -29.98 3.21
C ALA A 801 -11.15 -30.23 1.75
N ALA A 802 -12.36 -30.78 1.50
CA ALA A 802 -12.79 -31.03 0.15
C ALA A 802 -12.54 -29.76 -0.65
N ALA A 803 -11.88 -29.88 -1.81
CA ALA A 803 -11.64 -28.74 -2.67
C ALA A 803 -12.99 -28.05 -2.84
N THR A 804 -13.07 -26.78 -2.43
CA THR A 804 -14.30 -26.00 -2.49
C THR A 804 -14.69 -25.98 -3.97
N VAL A 805 -15.72 -26.71 -4.32
CA VAL A 805 -16.22 -26.69 -5.69
C VAL A 805 -16.88 -25.34 -5.87
N PRO A 806 -16.45 -24.52 -6.83
CA PRO A 806 -17.11 -23.25 -7.09
C PRO A 806 -18.60 -23.49 -7.31
N PRO A 807 -19.50 -22.65 -6.76
CA PRO A 807 -20.92 -22.82 -6.96
C PRO A 807 -21.26 -22.63 -8.45
N GLY A 808 -21.23 -23.72 -9.21
CA GLY A 808 -21.56 -23.76 -10.64
C GLY A 808 -23.03 -24.05 -10.90
N SER A 809 -23.86 -24.12 -9.87
CA SER A 809 -25.29 -24.40 -10.01
C SER A 809 -26.02 -23.14 -10.40
N PRO A 810 -26.69 -23.08 -11.55
CA PRO A 810 -27.64 -22.03 -11.84
C PRO A 810 -28.81 -22.16 -10.88
N ILE A 811 -29.10 -21.16 -10.08
CA ILE A 811 -30.28 -21.02 -9.21
C ILE A 811 -30.36 -22.05 -8.06
N GLY A 812 -30.10 -21.61 -6.84
CA GLY A 812 -30.50 -22.32 -5.63
C GLY A 812 -29.43 -23.18 -4.93
N SER A 813 -28.12 -22.85 -5.08
CA SER A 813 -27.11 -23.36 -4.16
C SER A 813 -27.31 -22.75 -2.78
N GLU A 814 -27.20 -23.58 -1.75
CA GLU A 814 -27.54 -23.26 -0.39
C GLU A 814 -26.78 -22.05 0.15
N LEU A 815 -27.50 -21.20 0.87
CA LEU A 815 -26.96 -20.09 1.67
C LEU A 815 -25.92 -20.60 2.66
N GLY A 816 -24.64 -20.35 2.40
CA GLY A 816 -23.56 -20.68 3.35
C GLY A 816 -22.17 -20.87 2.77
N GLU A 817 -22.01 -20.97 1.47
CA GLU A 817 -20.69 -21.04 0.87
C GLU A 817 -20.19 -19.64 0.45
N ALA A 818 -19.08 -19.21 1.03
CA ALA A 818 -18.40 -17.99 0.65
C ALA A 818 -18.06 -18.04 -0.85
N CYS A 819 -18.54 -17.05 -1.60
CA CYS A 819 -18.25 -16.92 -3.02
C CYS A 819 -16.79 -16.50 -3.19
N TRP A 820 -15.95 -17.32 -3.78
CA TRP A 820 -14.54 -17.01 -4.05
C TRP A 820 -14.32 -15.77 -4.95
N HIS A 821 -15.36 -15.29 -5.63
CA HIS A 821 -15.36 -14.01 -6.34
C HIS A 821 -15.65 -12.80 -5.46
N CYS A 822 -16.06 -13.02 -4.21
CA CYS A 822 -16.45 -11.93 -3.30
C CYS A 822 -15.34 -11.49 -2.37
N ASP A 823 -14.23 -12.26 -2.29
CA ASP A 823 -13.06 -11.98 -1.45
C ASP A 823 -11.94 -11.21 -2.18
N THR A 824 -12.26 -10.46 -3.22
CA THR A 824 -11.40 -9.35 -3.61
C THR A 824 -11.64 -8.21 -2.63
N GLY A 825 -11.33 -8.55 -1.37
CA GLY A 825 -11.44 -7.65 -0.25
C GLY A 825 -10.51 -6.48 -0.43
N THR A 826 -11.08 -5.37 -0.29
CA THR A 826 -10.48 -4.18 0.28
C THR A 826 -9.72 -4.56 1.56
N GLU A 827 -8.41 -4.81 1.50
CA GLU A 827 -7.45 -4.57 2.56
C GLU A 827 -6.61 -3.32 2.26
#